data_973ae4c8af35c5326debfcc029faff03
#
_entry.id   973ae4c8af35c5326debfcc029faff03
#
_cell.length_a   1.000
_cell.length_b   1.000
_cell.length_c   1.000
_cell.angle_alpha   90.00
_cell.angle_beta   90.00
_cell.angle_gamma   90.00
#
_symmetry.space_group_name_H-M   'P 1'
#
loop_
_entity.id
_entity.type
_entity.pdbx_description
1 polymer ?
#
loop_
_entity_poly.entity_id
_entity_poly.type
_entity_poly.pdbx_seq_one_letter_code
_entity_poly.pdbx_strand_id
1 'polypeptide(L)'
;MKKFLTLEFALLLTASFLLAGCAVFGGSHTLPLPPQNADFYAQEGDKYLNEGNYNKAVESYANALKKDPKSVETHRKLAESYSKLGNNDLALQEFTNILQIDPNYILAYNYRGFLYSNQSKWNEAIQEFESALKIEPNNIYALAHLGLAYKMVSRIEDAKSVLQKASELDPNLDDPESRNVHNYLGLVYKDEEKYEDAIAEYSKTLEHFPDDTKALNRIGETYEAQGKYYEAATEYEKTLKLSPQDSYAKSRLEKLQKAGINTYNIQPVEIVKDDVEQYIANAPDASQYPDAGAVMLLNKISYELIDKGLIRYTIHWIIKIFNERGIAEFGEIAVPFNSAYQNIGVNVARTILPDGTEVTAASDAYHDITLPGVAEYNMYSDIMLKIVNMPALMPGAIIEYKATIEDAQESGGEKPWIWGGMDFQGFEPIMNVKCVLRVPKARKINWKLSNCQIDPVVTEDEKNMTYIWISKDNPRIMVENAMPPLEDVIPNLFFTSDESWDEVYKWYKSLADPSEQSDAYAIFDIGFEFQPELDGGNISDSLRETFRTNGFELSQDASVSVEENDTQWRINDGKRIFFIVKTEKALTVYDEVIEQKIQELIAGKNTEDEQIKAIYEFVASEIRYVAIELGLSAYEPTPAIDAFTYRYGDCKDKTTLLISMLRHIGVEAYQVLVSPAPGKVVNLALPSVAQFSHVITAIPQSDGSYVWLDPTVSTCRYGDLPAGDQGRKVFVIGKDGGEFVDTPVHPAEMNKIYSTSEIALMDDGTVKGWEKTTAYGQADIYLKSVYRLMRTDERRELLENILNQRYPGVQLNDVSISDVNDLDIPVEVKVDFSCPEYVSGLEGTVAFPLPSEDFSSYAGLVGGKTERRYDFHLGYNMAVEKDLTLSIPKGYKLGSLPKDVTVNQDFGTFSRKYERVNDTTIKYFTSLRFNTHIISSSSYPELKSMFETAAREDRAQIILMKQ
;
A
#
# COMPACT_ATOMS: atom_id res chain seq x y z
N MET A 1 -19.57 -11.65 25.39
CA MET A 1 -19.16 -12.11 26.73
C MET A 1 -20.41 -12.61 27.49
N LYS A 2 -20.78 -13.87 27.32
CA LYS A 2 -21.80 -14.68 28.01
C LYS A 2 -22.36 -15.69 27.03
N LYS A 3 -21.55 -16.72 26.69
CA LYS A 3 -21.96 -18.00 26.04
C LYS A 3 -20.67 -18.83 25.71
N PHE A 4 -19.83 -19.06 26.73
CA PHE A 4 -18.72 -20.03 26.63
C PHE A 4 -18.43 -20.56 28.06
N LEU A 5 -19.44 -21.19 28.67
CA LEU A 5 -19.28 -21.82 30.00
C LEU A 5 -20.40 -22.83 30.24
N THR A 6 -20.62 -23.78 29.30
CA THR A 6 -21.51 -24.91 29.50
C THR A 6 -21.18 -26.07 28.54
N LEU A 7 -19.92 -26.54 28.50
CA LEU A 7 -19.62 -27.83 27.81
C LEU A 7 -18.46 -28.65 28.44
N GLU A 8 -18.01 -28.35 29.65
CA GLU A 8 -16.99 -29.13 30.34
C GLU A 8 -17.48 -29.89 31.61
N PHE A 9 -18.81 -30.00 31.83
CA PHE A 9 -19.36 -30.70 33.00
C PHE A 9 -20.12 -32.00 32.70
N ALA A 10 -20.04 -32.51 31.45
CA ALA A 10 -20.81 -33.69 31.02
C ALA A 10 -19.96 -34.94 30.70
N LEU A 11 -18.64 -34.93 30.95
CA LEU A 11 -17.75 -36.08 30.61
C LEU A 11 -17.06 -36.74 31.80
N LEU A 12 -17.52 -36.50 33.05
CA LEU A 12 -16.99 -37.06 34.32
C LEU A 12 -17.98 -38.00 35.03
N LEU A 13 -19.01 -38.50 34.41
CA LEU A 13 -20.05 -39.33 35.07
C LEU A 13 -20.42 -40.64 34.37
N THR A 14 -19.57 -41.19 33.45
CA THR A 14 -19.84 -42.51 32.83
C THR A 14 -18.68 -43.53 32.88
N ALA A 15 -17.78 -43.40 33.85
CA ALA A 15 -16.71 -44.41 34.07
C ALA A 15 -16.79 -45.13 35.45
N SER A 16 -17.95 -45.20 36.07
CA SER A 16 -18.10 -45.84 37.42
C SER A 16 -19.17 -46.92 37.47
N PHE A 17 -19.45 -47.62 36.40
CA PHE A 17 -20.30 -48.88 36.47
C PHE A 17 -19.89 -49.87 35.42
N LEU A 18 -18.82 -50.67 35.73
CA LEU A 18 -18.61 -52.02 35.13
C LEU A 18 -17.37 -52.66 35.79
N LEU A 19 -17.49 -53.09 37.05
CA LEU A 19 -16.66 -54.14 37.68
C LEU A 19 -17.32 -54.60 38.98
N ALA A 20 -18.45 -55.24 38.83
CA ALA A 20 -19.00 -56.12 39.85
C ALA A 20 -19.43 -57.44 39.21
N GLY A 21 -18.66 -58.48 39.39
CA GLY A 21 -19.03 -59.80 39.03
C GLY A 21 -17.88 -60.70 38.60
N CYS A 22 -17.18 -61.24 39.58
CA CYS A 22 -16.76 -62.66 39.64
C CYS A 22 -15.86 -62.83 40.85
N ALA A 23 -16.43 -63.02 41.99
CA ALA A 23 -15.78 -63.75 43.10
C ALA A 23 -16.13 -65.23 42.91
N VAL A 24 -15.13 -66.10 42.94
CA VAL A 24 -15.06 -67.28 43.77
C VAL A 24 -13.86 -68.23 43.37
N PHE A 25 -13.16 -68.62 44.42
CA PHE A 25 -12.07 -69.65 44.53
C PHE A 25 -10.62 -69.13 44.26
N GLY A 26 -9.90 -68.90 45.33
CA GLY A 26 -9.03 -69.84 46.00
C GLY A 26 -7.65 -69.32 46.20
N GLY A 27 -7.19 -69.25 47.42
CA GLY A 27 -5.77 -69.37 47.75
C GLY A 27 -5.04 -68.08 48.04
N SER A 28 -5.04 -67.64 49.25
CA SER A 28 -4.15 -66.62 49.86
C SER A 28 -2.69 -67.14 49.85
N HIS A 29 -1.90 -66.56 48.98
CA HIS A 29 -0.50 -66.31 49.21
C HIS A 29 -0.27 -64.80 49.08
N THR A 30 -0.43 -64.05 50.18
CA THR A 30 0.14 -62.74 50.36
C THR A 30 1.67 -62.87 50.37
N LEU A 31 2.30 -62.56 49.22
CA LEU A 31 3.70 -62.20 49.22
C LEU A 31 3.83 -61.02 50.21
N PRO A 32 4.75 -61.02 51.14
CA PRO A 32 4.99 -59.88 52.01
C PRO A 32 5.30 -58.66 51.13
N LEU A 33 4.55 -57.59 51.29
CA LEU A 33 4.91 -56.30 50.69
C LEU A 33 6.38 -56.05 51.02
N PRO A 34 7.20 -55.64 50.03
CA PRO A 34 8.61 -55.30 50.31
C PRO A 34 8.61 -54.30 51.46
N PRO A 35 9.61 -54.40 52.38
CA PRO A 35 9.69 -53.52 53.53
C PRO A 35 9.72 -52.06 53.02
N GLN A 36 8.76 -51.22 53.37
CA GLN A 36 8.70 -49.82 53.05
C GLN A 36 9.79 -49.05 53.78
N ASN A 37 11.05 -49.31 53.42
CA ASN A 37 12.27 -48.65 53.91
C ASN A 37 12.56 -47.38 53.11
N ALA A 38 13.63 -46.67 53.41
CA ALA A 38 14.04 -45.45 52.70
C ALA A 38 14.24 -45.69 51.20
N ASP A 39 14.86 -46.82 50.82
CA ASP A 39 15.17 -47.14 49.44
C ASP A 39 13.92 -47.40 48.62
N PHE A 40 12.89 -48.04 49.18
CA PHE A 40 11.59 -48.23 48.53
C PHE A 40 10.98 -46.87 48.11
N TYR A 41 10.87 -45.94 49.04
CA TYR A 41 10.33 -44.60 48.76
C TYR A 41 11.23 -43.79 47.84
N ALA A 42 12.56 -43.93 47.92
CA ALA A 42 13.47 -43.26 46.99
C ALA A 42 13.29 -43.75 45.56
N GLN A 43 13.17 -45.09 45.36
CA GLN A 43 12.89 -45.69 44.03
C GLN A 43 11.52 -45.31 43.49
N GLU A 44 10.51 -45.19 44.35
CA GLU A 44 9.18 -44.73 43.98
C GLU A 44 9.24 -43.24 43.53
N GLY A 45 10.04 -42.41 44.25
CA GLY A 45 10.33 -41.04 43.90
C GLY A 45 11.02 -40.92 42.53
N ASP A 46 12.02 -41.77 42.27
CA ASP A 46 12.74 -41.83 40.97
C ASP A 46 11.79 -42.16 39.82
N LYS A 47 10.88 -43.10 40.02
CA LYS A 47 9.88 -43.41 39.04
C LYS A 47 9.01 -42.20 38.70
N TYR A 48 8.45 -41.51 39.72
CA TYR A 48 7.62 -40.34 39.51
C TYR A 48 8.40 -39.15 38.93
N LEU A 49 9.66 -38.97 39.29
CA LEU A 49 10.55 -37.96 38.69
C LEU A 49 10.72 -38.21 37.17
N ASN A 50 10.99 -39.45 36.79
CA ASN A 50 11.12 -39.85 35.37
C ASN A 50 9.82 -39.76 34.59
N GLU A 51 8.67 -39.96 35.25
CA GLU A 51 7.33 -39.77 34.68
C GLU A 51 6.90 -38.29 34.60
N GLY A 52 7.72 -37.35 35.06
CA GLY A 52 7.40 -35.92 35.14
C GLY A 52 6.36 -35.55 36.21
N ASN A 53 6.01 -36.51 37.11
CA ASN A 53 5.03 -36.27 38.16
C ASN A 53 5.74 -35.75 39.44
N TYR A 54 6.20 -34.51 39.35
CA TYR A 54 7.03 -33.90 40.37
C TYR A 54 6.36 -33.80 41.76
N ASN A 55 5.03 -33.62 41.82
CA ASN A 55 4.30 -33.59 43.11
C ASN A 55 4.39 -34.94 43.85
N LYS A 56 4.21 -36.06 43.14
CA LYS A 56 4.34 -37.38 43.74
C LYS A 56 5.80 -37.74 44.05
N ALA A 57 6.74 -37.29 43.20
CA ALA A 57 8.17 -37.44 43.48
C ALA A 57 8.55 -36.77 44.82
N VAL A 58 8.09 -35.53 45.06
CA VAL A 58 8.27 -34.80 46.32
C VAL A 58 7.73 -35.59 47.49
N GLU A 59 6.49 -36.11 47.41
CA GLU A 59 5.89 -36.91 48.47
C GLU A 59 6.70 -38.17 48.77
N SER A 60 7.13 -38.92 47.78
CA SER A 60 7.90 -40.14 47.91
C SER A 60 9.29 -39.87 48.49
N TYR A 61 10.02 -38.85 47.99
CA TYR A 61 11.32 -38.49 48.58
C TYR A 61 11.21 -37.96 50.02
N ALA A 62 10.16 -37.17 50.32
CA ALA A 62 9.94 -36.73 51.71
C ALA A 62 9.67 -37.92 52.65
N ASN A 63 8.97 -39.00 52.17
CA ASN A 63 8.78 -40.22 52.97
C ASN A 63 10.08 -41.02 53.09
N ALA A 64 10.95 -41.04 52.06
CA ALA A 64 12.29 -41.64 52.16
C ALA A 64 13.13 -40.92 53.21
N LEU A 65 13.15 -39.59 53.21
CA LEU A 65 13.91 -38.78 54.22
C LEU A 65 13.38 -38.91 55.67
N LYS A 66 12.09 -39.21 55.89
CA LYS A 66 11.58 -39.59 57.21
C LYS A 66 12.23 -40.89 57.73
N LYS A 67 12.72 -41.76 56.85
CA LYS A 67 13.36 -43.01 57.19
C LYS A 67 14.87 -42.88 57.24
N ASP A 68 15.46 -42.14 56.34
CA ASP A 68 16.90 -41.79 56.34
C ASP A 68 17.11 -40.29 56.11
N PRO A 69 17.08 -39.50 57.22
CA PRO A 69 17.24 -38.04 57.13
C PRO A 69 18.62 -37.53 56.66
N LYS A 70 19.60 -38.44 56.48
CA LYS A 70 20.96 -38.07 56.10
C LYS A 70 21.31 -38.48 54.65
N SER A 71 20.34 -38.98 53.90
CA SER A 71 20.56 -39.33 52.51
C SER A 71 20.76 -38.09 51.64
N VAL A 72 22.00 -37.75 51.33
CA VAL A 72 22.38 -36.64 50.46
C VAL A 72 21.72 -36.77 49.08
N GLU A 73 21.70 -37.96 48.51
CA GLU A 73 21.12 -38.21 47.18
C GLU A 73 19.59 -38.00 47.19
N THR A 74 18.89 -38.41 48.25
CA THR A 74 17.45 -38.19 48.36
C THR A 74 17.11 -36.70 48.53
N HIS A 75 17.88 -35.95 49.31
CA HIS A 75 17.75 -34.50 49.43
C HIS A 75 18.00 -33.82 48.09
N ARG A 76 19.01 -34.27 47.32
CA ARG A 76 19.30 -33.71 46.00
C ARG A 76 18.10 -33.89 45.04
N LYS A 77 17.53 -35.09 44.95
CA LYS A 77 16.39 -35.41 44.11
C LYS A 77 15.11 -34.68 44.54
N LEU A 78 14.93 -34.51 45.84
CA LEU A 78 13.83 -33.68 46.37
C LEU A 78 13.98 -32.24 45.99
N ALA A 79 15.20 -31.66 46.12
CA ALA A 79 15.51 -30.31 45.69
C ALA A 79 15.28 -30.11 44.19
N GLU A 80 15.69 -31.09 43.37
CA GLU A 80 15.43 -31.10 41.93
C GLU A 80 13.93 -31.08 41.63
N SER A 81 13.16 -31.94 42.33
CA SER A 81 11.69 -32.00 42.17
C SER A 81 11.02 -30.68 42.55
N TYR A 82 11.46 -30.01 43.63
CA TYR A 82 11.00 -28.69 44.03
C TYR A 82 11.35 -27.61 42.97
N SER A 83 12.56 -27.66 42.43
CA SER A 83 12.98 -26.75 41.36
C SER A 83 12.13 -26.90 40.12
N LYS A 84 11.83 -28.15 39.69
CA LYS A 84 10.91 -28.42 38.55
C LYS A 84 9.47 -27.92 38.76
N LEU A 85 9.03 -27.83 40.03
CA LEU A 85 7.75 -27.24 40.43
C LEU A 85 7.81 -25.73 40.60
N GLY A 86 8.96 -25.08 40.40
CA GLY A 86 9.15 -23.65 40.62
C GLY A 86 9.28 -23.23 42.08
N ASN A 87 9.31 -24.19 43.04
CA ASN A 87 9.43 -23.96 44.45
C ASN A 87 10.91 -23.77 44.88
N ASN A 88 11.53 -22.71 44.35
CA ASN A 88 12.97 -22.45 44.51
C ASN A 88 13.42 -22.30 45.95
N ASP A 89 12.59 -21.75 46.83
CA ASP A 89 12.96 -21.60 48.27
C ASP A 89 13.06 -22.96 48.97
N LEU A 90 12.15 -23.90 48.67
CA LEU A 90 12.22 -25.26 49.21
C LEU A 90 13.42 -26.03 48.63
N ALA A 91 13.71 -25.82 47.35
CA ALA A 91 14.91 -26.40 46.74
C ALA A 91 16.19 -25.89 47.43
N LEU A 92 16.29 -24.58 47.66
CA LEU A 92 17.42 -23.98 48.41
C LEU A 92 17.56 -24.54 49.82
N GLN A 93 16.44 -24.81 50.51
CA GLN A 93 16.43 -25.40 51.83
C GLN A 93 17.01 -26.83 51.77
N GLU A 94 16.61 -27.64 50.80
CA GLU A 94 17.13 -29.02 50.67
C GLU A 94 18.62 -29.05 50.34
N PHE A 95 19.09 -28.17 49.43
CA PHE A 95 20.53 -28.03 49.20
C PHE A 95 21.28 -27.51 50.44
N THR A 96 20.67 -26.69 51.27
CA THR A 96 21.26 -26.27 52.54
C THR A 96 21.35 -27.45 53.53
N ASN A 97 20.35 -28.34 53.58
CA ASN A 97 20.37 -29.56 54.35
C ASN A 97 21.52 -30.48 53.91
N ILE A 98 21.76 -30.61 52.59
CA ILE A 98 22.91 -31.35 52.03
C ILE A 98 24.22 -30.80 52.61
N LEU A 99 24.44 -29.48 52.54
CA LEU A 99 25.67 -28.84 53.02
C LEU A 99 25.86 -28.94 54.53
N GLN A 100 24.79 -29.15 55.33
CA GLN A 100 24.90 -29.50 56.76
C GLN A 100 25.38 -30.95 56.97
N ILE A 101 25.06 -31.87 56.02
CA ILE A 101 25.47 -33.26 56.06
C ILE A 101 26.90 -33.44 55.52
N ASP A 102 27.15 -32.87 54.35
CA ASP A 102 28.43 -32.86 53.64
C ASP A 102 28.81 -31.43 53.19
N PRO A 103 29.61 -30.70 54.00
CA PRO A 103 30.05 -29.34 53.65
C PRO A 103 30.90 -29.24 52.36
N ASN A 104 31.39 -30.35 51.83
CA ASN A 104 32.18 -30.35 50.57
C ASN A 104 31.39 -30.82 49.35
N TYR A 105 30.08 -30.95 49.44
CA TYR A 105 29.24 -31.37 48.32
C TYR A 105 29.08 -30.26 47.27
N ILE A 106 29.95 -30.22 46.29
CA ILE A 106 30.13 -29.17 45.31
C ILE A 106 28.83 -28.88 44.51
N LEU A 107 28.09 -29.94 44.16
CA LEU A 107 26.83 -29.79 43.40
C LEU A 107 25.80 -28.95 44.19
N ALA A 108 25.77 -28.99 45.52
CA ALA A 108 24.83 -28.18 46.30
C ALA A 108 25.14 -26.67 46.17
N TYR A 109 26.44 -26.30 46.20
CA TYR A 109 26.85 -24.92 45.97
C TYR A 109 26.48 -24.48 44.55
N ASN A 110 26.77 -25.30 43.54
CA ASN A 110 26.45 -25.00 42.17
C ASN A 110 24.95 -24.79 41.93
N TYR A 111 24.10 -25.68 42.43
CA TYR A 111 22.66 -25.56 42.32
C TYR A 111 22.09 -24.38 43.10
N ARG A 112 22.62 -24.10 44.32
CA ARG A 112 22.21 -22.90 45.08
C ARG A 112 22.59 -21.62 44.33
N GLY A 113 23.80 -21.55 43.79
CA GLY A 113 24.25 -20.45 42.93
C GLY A 113 23.33 -20.24 41.70
N PHE A 114 22.98 -21.35 41.07
CA PHE A 114 22.04 -21.31 39.93
C PHE A 114 20.62 -20.84 40.31
N LEU A 115 20.09 -21.32 41.46
CA LEU A 115 18.79 -20.90 41.96
C LEU A 115 18.78 -19.41 42.38
N TYR A 116 19.85 -18.91 42.96
CA TYR A 116 20.02 -17.47 43.24
C TYR A 116 20.13 -16.65 41.96
N SER A 117 20.83 -17.15 40.97
CA SER A 117 20.90 -16.50 39.65
C SER A 117 19.51 -16.37 39.01
N ASN A 118 18.67 -17.41 39.06
CA ASN A 118 17.28 -17.40 38.56
C ASN A 118 16.38 -16.41 39.34
N GLN A 119 16.72 -16.12 40.59
CA GLN A 119 16.06 -15.10 41.43
C GLN A 119 16.69 -13.69 41.24
N SER A 120 17.64 -13.52 40.34
CA SER A 120 18.43 -12.29 40.15
C SER A 120 19.20 -11.84 41.39
N LYS A 121 19.48 -12.75 42.36
CA LYS A 121 20.29 -12.53 43.53
C LYS A 121 21.76 -12.81 43.21
N TRP A 122 22.34 -11.94 42.39
CA TRP A 122 23.65 -12.17 41.76
C TRP A 122 24.81 -12.22 42.77
N ASN A 123 24.76 -11.41 43.86
CA ASN A 123 25.81 -11.42 44.89
C ASN A 123 25.80 -12.71 45.71
N GLU A 124 24.63 -13.26 46.01
CA GLU A 124 24.47 -14.56 46.69
C GLU A 124 24.95 -15.67 45.75
N ALA A 125 24.62 -15.60 44.45
CA ALA A 125 25.09 -16.57 43.46
C ALA A 125 26.62 -16.58 43.36
N ILE A 126 27.28 -15.40 43.34
CA ILE A 126 28.74 -15.28 43.37
C ILE A 126 29.33 -16.00 44.57
N GLN A 127 28.80 -15.80 45.77
CA GLN A 127 29.30 -16.44 47.00
C GLN A 127 29.22 -17.97 46.93
N GLU A 128 28.16 -18.51 46.34
CA GLU A 128 27.99 -19.97 46.22
C GLU A 128 28.97 -20.53 45.19
N PHE A 129 29.11 -19.93 44.00
CA PHE A 129 30.07 -20.39 43.00
C PHE A 129 31.52 -20.23 43.45
N GLU A 130 31.89 -19.16 44.15
CA GLU A 130 33.20 -19.01 44.79
C GLU A 130 33.43 -20.09 45.85
N SER A 131 32.39 -20.51 46.59
CA SER A 131 32.49 -21.60 47.56
C SER A 131 32.69 -22.96 46.90
N ALA A 132 32.02 -23.21 45.77
CA ALA A 132 32.28 -24.39 44.93
C ALA A 132 33.73 -24.42 44.45
N LEU A 133 34.25 -23.29 43.96
CA LEU A 133 35.62 -23.17 43.44
C LEU A 133 36.71 -23.23 44.51
N LYS A 134 36.43 -22.95 45.77
CA LYS A 134 37.34 -23.22 46.88
C LYS A 134 37.56 -24.72 47.10
N ILE A 135 36.56 -25.55 46.78
CA ILE A 135 36.64 -27.00 46.89
C ILE A 135 37.26 -27.59 45.63
N GLU A 136 36.78 -27.17 44.47
CA GLU A 136 37.26 -27.60 43.13
C GLU A 136 37.56 -26.40 42.25
N PRO A 137 38.84 -25.92 42.25
CA PRO A 137 39.25 -24.69 41.53
C PRO A 137 39.07 -24.72 39.98
N ASN A 138 38.86 -25.90 39.44
CA ASN A 138 38.75 -26.13 37.99
C ASN A 138 37.33 -26.62 37.57
N ASN A 139 36.35 -26.43 38.44
CA ASN A 139 34.97 -26.80 38.11
C ASN A 139 34.40 -25.87 37.02
N ILE A 140 34.27 -26.38 35.81
CA ILE A 140 33.85 -25.61 34.62
C ILE A 140 32.47 -25.01 34.81
N TYR A 141 31.49 -25.76 35.37
CA TYR A 141 30.17 -25.26 35.69
C TYR A 141 30.22 -24.01 36.58
N ALA A 142 30.95 -24.11 37.69
CA ALA A 142 31.08 -23.01 38.66
C ALA A 142 31.76 -21.78 38.02
N LEU A 143 32.83 -22.00 37.25
CA LEU A 143 33.54 -20.91 36.54
C LEU A 143 32.62 -20.22 35.51
N ALA A 144 31.88 -20.99 34.70
CA ALA A 144 30.97 -20.44 33.71
C ALA A 144 29.90 -19.58 34.34
N HIS A 145 29.19 -20.09 35.30
CA HIS A 145 28.11 -19.37 35.98
C HIS A 145 28.58 -18.23 36.90
N LEU A 146 29.78 -18.32 37.47
CA LEU A 146 30.44 -17.21 38.15
C LEU A 146 30.73 -16.05 37.15
N GLY A 147 31.24 -16.39 35.97
CA GLY A 147 31.46 -15.42 34.91
C GLY A 147 30.21 -14.67 34.53
N LEU A 148 29.07 -15.40 34.32
CA LEU A 148 27.79 -14.77 34.08
C LEU A 148 27.36 -13.87 35.25
N ALA A 149 27.51 -14.35 36.51
CA ALA A 149 27.13 -13.58 37.69
C ALA A 149 27.96 -12.29 37.84
N TYR A 150 29.27 -12.34 37.57
CA TYR A 150 30.13 -11.14 37.56
C TYR A 150 29.70 -10.15 36.47
N LYS A 151 29.39 -10.64 35.25
CA LYS A 151 28.87 -9.82 34.15
C LYS A 151 27.59 -9.10 34.58
N MET A 152 26.67 -9.80 35.23
CA MET A 152 25.37 -9.24 35.66
C MET A 152 25.48 -8.17 36.75
N VAL A 153 26.60 -8.12 37.51
CA VAL A 153 26.92 -7.05 38.45
C VAL A 153 27.94 -6.06 37.88
N SER A 154 28.17 -6.04 36.57
CA SER A 154 29.07 -5.16 35.85
C SER A 154 30.55 -5.29 36.22
N ARG A 155 30.96 -6.44 36.76
CA ARG A 155 32.37 -6.78 37.00
C ARG A 155 32.98 -7.49 35.78
N ILE A 156 33.11 -6.70 34.68
CA ILE A 156 33.42 -7.22 33.34
C ILE A 156 34.80 -7.91 33.29
N GLU A 157 35.86 -7.33 33.86
CA GLU A 157 37.21 -7.93 33.89
C GLU A 157 37.26 -9.24 34.68
N ASP A 158 36.57 -9.30 35.82
CA ASP A 158 36.47 -10.55 36.59
C ASP A 158 35.70 -11.63 35.82
N ALA A 159 34.60 -11.25 35.15
CA ALA A 159 33.84 -12.17 34.32
C ALA A 159 34.73 -12.77 33.21
N LYS A 160 35.45 -11.92 32.50
CA LYS A 160 36.36 -12.31 31.40
C LYS A 160 37.46 -13.25 31.89
N SER A 161 38.07 -12.91 33.02
CA SER A 161 39.14 -13.72 33.61
C SER A 161 38.71 -15.15 33.96
N VAL A 162 37.56 -15.31 34.63
CA VAL A 162 37.06 -16.65 35.00
C VAL A 162 36.54 -17.45 33.81
N LEU A 163 35.93 -16.77 32.79
CA LEU A 163 35.46 -17.43 31.59
C LEU A 163 36.63 -17.86 30.67
N GLN A 164 37.67 -17.05 30.55
CA GLN A 164 38.88 -17.43 29.83
C GLN A 164 39.55 -18.63 30.50
N LYS A 165 39.66 -18.60 31.84
CA LYS A 165 40.15 -19.77 32.59
C LYS A 165 39.33 -21.03 32.30
N ALA A 166 38.00 -20.90 32.25
CA ALA A 166 37.12 -22.03 31.96
C ALA A 166 37.33 -22.56 30.53
N SER A 167 37.48 -21.69 29.54
CA SER A 167 37.77 -22.04 28.15
C SER A 167 39.14 -22.74 27.97
N GLU A 168 40.14 -22.32 28.75
CA GLU A 168 41.46 -22.97 28.74
C GLU A 168 41.46 -24.38 29.32
N LEU A 169 40.53 -24.69 30.25
CA LEU A 169 40.39 -26.00 30.87
C LEU A 169 39.78 -27.06 29.92
N ASP A 170 38.98 -26.67 28.98
CA ASP A 170 38.34 -27.55 28.01
C ASP A 170 38.35 -26.94 26.56
N PRO A 171 39.54 -26.93 25.95
CA PRO A 171 39.70 -26.33 24.61
C PRO A 171 38.99 -27.09 23.47
N ASN A 172 38.60 -28.32 23.73
CA ASN A 172 37.90 -29.18 22.72
C ASN A 172 36.38 -29.21 22.91
N LEU A 173 35.87 -28.52 23.91
CA LEU A 173 34.46 -28.51 24.28
C LEU A 173 33.88 -29.92 24.55
N ASP A 174 34.67 -30.79 25.16
CA ASP A 174 34.25 -32.15 25.58
C ASP A 174 33.23 -32.12 26.73
N ASP A 175 33.29 -31.11 27.58
CA ASP A 175 32.32 -30.87 28.66
C ASP A 175 31.07 -30.14 28.13
N PRO A 176 29.87 -30.67 28.38
CA PRO A 176 28.62 -29.99 27.93
C PRO A 176 28.45 -28.53 28.44
N GLU A 177 29.10 -28.18 29.57
CA GLU A 177 29.05 -26.82 30.12
C GLU A 177 29.94 -25.82 29.38
N SER A 178 30.91 -26.30 28.58
CA SER A 178 31.80 -25.45 27.80
C SER A 178 31.07 -24.60 26.79
N ARG A 179 29.90 -25.05 26.29
CA ARG A 179 28.99 -24.21 25.47
C ARG A 179 28.53 -22.96 26.23
N ASN A 180 28.24 -23.07 27.56
CA ASN A 180 27.88 -21.94 28.36
C ASN A 180 29.06 -20.98 28.57
N VAL A 181 30.28 -21.47 28.67
CA VAL A 181 31.50 -20.66 28.76
C VAL A 181 31.62 -19.73 27.57
N HIS A 182 31.58 -20.28 26.34
CA HIS A 182 31.72 -19.50 25.14
C HIS A 182 30.51 -18.58 24.90
N ASN A 183 29.29 -19.04 25.21
CA ASN A 183 28.10 -18.21 25.16
C ASN A 183 28.15 -17.01 26.14
N TYR A 184 28.75 -17.18 27.32
CA TYR A 184 28.88 -16.08 28.31
C TYR A 184 30.06 -15.17 28.00
N LEU A 185 31.16 -15.71 27.45
CA LEU A 185 32.29 -14.92 26.99
C LEU A 185 31.88 -14.01 25.80
N GLY A 186 31.10 -14.54 24.87
CA GLY A 186 30.50 -13.75 23.80
C GLY A 186 29.59 -12.60 24.30
N LEU A 187 28.81 -12.84 25.40
CA LEU A 187 28.03 -11.74 26.03
C LEU A 187 28.94 -10.65 26.64
N VAL A 188 30.08 -11.04 27.20
CA VAL A 188 31.07 -10.09 27.75
C VAL A 188 31.65 -9.24 26.61
N TYR A 189 32.08 -9.86 25.52
CA TYR A 189 32.61 -9.13 24.36
C TYR A 189 31.57 -8.23 23.70
N LYS A 190 30.29 -8.66 23.66
CA LYS A 190 29.20 -7.82 23.14
C LYS A 190 29.00 -6.56 24.02
N ASP A 191 29.07 -6.67 25.33
CA ASP A 191 28.98 -5.51 26.24
C ASP A 191 30.20 -4.57 26.13
N GLU A 192 31.36 -5.08 25.69
CA GLU A 192 32.56 -4.29 25.35
C GLU A 192 32.47 -3.70 23.89
N GLU A 193 31.34 -3.89 23.18
CA GLU A 193 31.14 -3.53 21.76
C GLU A 193 32.13 -4.22 20.79
N LYS A 194 32.76 -5.30 21.22
CA LYS A 194 33.65 -6.16 20.42
C LYS A 194 32.82 -7.23 19.73
N TYR A 195 32.03 -6.80 18.75
CA TYR A 195 31.00 -7.64 18.13
C TYR A 195 31.57 -8.83 17.36
N GLU A 196 32.69 -8.66 16.65
CA GLU A 196 33.37 -9.73 15.91
C GLU A 196 33.89 -10.83 16.87
N ASP A 197 34.48 -10.42 18.01
CA ASP A 197 34.94 -11.34 19.03
C ASP A 197 33.77 -12.09 19.68
N ALA A 198 32.65 -11.38 19.91
CA ALA A 198 31.42 -11.99 20.43
C ALA A 198 30.86 -13.06 19.50
N ILE A 199 30.76 -12.75 18.19
CA ILE A 199 30.28 -13.69 17.17
C ILE A 199 31.23 -14.88 17.05
N ALA A 200 32.54 -14.66 17.12
CA ALA A 200 33.52 -15.74 17.08
C ALA A 200 33.34 -16.72 18.27
N GLU A 201 33.09 -16.21 19.49
CA GLU A 201 32.82 -17.07 20.64
C GLU A 201 31.52 -17.87 20.51
N TYR A 202 30.43 -17.26 20.06
CA TYR A 202 29.18 -17.98 19.80
C TYR A 202 29.34 -19.02 18.67
N SER A 203 30.12 -18.72 17.66
CA SER A 203 30.40 -19.63 16.54
C SER A 203 31.17 -20.89 17.00
N LYS A 204 32.11 -20.75 17.93
CA LYS A 204 32.78 -21.91 18.54
C LYS A 204 31.77 -22.84 19.22
N THR A 205 30.74 -22.28 19.87
CA THR A 205 29.64 -23.10 20.42
C THR A 205 28.92 -23.87 19.30
N LEU A 206 28.59 -23.21 18.20
CA LEU A 206 27.86 -23.83 17.08
C LEU A 206 28.67 -24.85 16.27
N GLU A 207 30.00 -24.73 16.25
CA GLU A 207 30.88 -25.73 15.62
C GLU A 207 30.77 -27.11 16.31
N HIS A 208 30.54 -27.12 17.65
CA HIS A 208 30.44 -28.35 18.42
C HIS A 208 29.00 -28.71 18.77
N PHE A 209 28.12 -27.69 18.92
CA PHE A 209 26.68 -27.82 19.26
C PHE A 209 25.84 -27.08 18.19
N PRO A 210 25.69 -27.63 16.96
CA PRO A 210 25.02 -26.93 15.87
C PRO A 210 23.54 -26.60 16.10
N ASP A 211 22.92 -27.23 17.09
CA ASP A 211 21.52 -27.06 17.50
C ASP A 211 21.33 -26.10 18.71
N ASP A 212 22.39 -25.39 19.13
CA ASP A 212 22.29 -24.43 20.24
C ASP A 212 21.57 -23.16 19.81
N THR A 213 20.25 -23.16 19.98
CA THR A 213 19.37 -22.01 19.64
C THR A 213 19.71 -20.74 20.44
N LYS A 214 20.36 -20.88 21.62
CA LYS A 214 20.80 -19.70 22.39
C LYS A 214 21.98 -19.00 21.73
N ALA A 215 22.93 -19.76 21.19
CA ALA A 215 24.05 -19.20 20.45
C ALA A 215 23.57 -18.50 19.18
N LEU A 216 22.66 -19.13 18.40
CA LEU A 216 22.05 -18.52 17.22
C LEU A 216 21.33 -17.21 17.55
N ASN A 217 20.47 -17.20 18.58
CA ASN A 217 19.78 -16.00 18.99
C ASN A 217 20.73 -14.87 19.42
N ARG A 218 21.85 -15.20 20.08
CA ARG A 218 22.87 -14.22 20.52
C ARG A 218 23.68 -13.66 19.36
N ILE A 219 23.98 -14.47 18.34
CA ILE A 219 24.56 -13.97 17.09
C ILE A 219 23.58 -12.99 16.44
N GLY A 220 22.30 -13.37 16.34
CA GLY A 220 21.25 -12.48 15.82
C GLY A 220 21.20 -11.15 16.58
N GLU A 221 21.17 -11.17 17.92
CA GLU A 221 21.22 -9.96 18.75
C GLU A 221 22.48 -9.11 18.51
N THR A 222 23.61 -9.76 18.27
CA THR A 222 24.89 -9.06 18.04
C THR A 222 24.88 -8.40 16.68
N TYR A 223 24.34 -9.06 15.66
CA TYR A 223 24.12 -8.44 14.35
C TYR A 223 23.12 -7.28 14.40
N GLU A 224 22.04 -7.39 15.20
CA GLU A 224 21.14 -6.24 15.40
C GLU A 224 21.87 -5.04 16.04
N ALA A 225 22.75 -5.29 17.03
CA ALA A 225 23.54 -4.23 17.65
C ALA A 225 24.52 -3.56 16.67
N GLN A 226 24.95 -4.29 15.63
CA GLN A 226 25.74 -3.74 14.51
C GLN A 226 24.92 -3.07 13.41
N GLY A 227 23.58 -3.12 13.49
CA GLY A 227 22.69 -2.69 12.39
C GLY A 227 22.64 -3.65 11.21
N LYS A 228 23.20 -4.85 11.31
CA LYS A 228 23.20 -5.91 10.31
C LYS A 228 21.93 -6.76 10.46
N TYR A 229 20.79 -6.15 10.12
CA TYR A 229 19.47 -6.72 10.43
C TYR A 229 19.12 -7.97 9.62
N TYR A 230 19.65 -8.07 8.38
CA TYR A 230 19.46 -9.26 7.57
C TYR A 230 20.18 -10.47 8.17
N GLU A 231 21.45 -10.28 8.54
CA GLU A 231 22.22 -11.33 9.20
C GLU A 231 21.55 -11.74 10.53
N ALA A 232 21.01 -10.77 11.26
CA ALA A 232 20.23 -11.03 12.47
C ALA A 232 19.00 -11.90 12.18
N ALA A 233 18.19 -11.52 11.18
CA ALA A 233 17.00 -12.27 10.77
C ALA A 233 17.35 -13.70 10.34
N THR A 234 18.43 -13.88 9.59
CA THR A 234 18.93 -15.19 9.16
C THR A 234 19.21 -16.11 10.33
N GLU A 235 19.81 -15.59 11.41
CA GLU A 235 20.11 -16.39 12.59
C GLU A 235 18.83 -16.73 13.39
N TYR A 236 17.87 -15.81 13.48
CA TYR A 236 16.57 -16.11 14.08
C TYR A 236 15.77 -17.13 13.29
N GLU A 237 15.82 -17.09 11.95
CA GLU A 237 15.19 -18.11 11.09
C GLU A 237 15.83 -19.49 11.27
N LYS A 238 17.17 -19.56 11.41
CA LYS A 238 17.85 -20.83 11.76
C LYS A 238 17.35 -21.36 13.10
N THR A 239 17.19 -20.48 14.09
CA THR A 239 16.62 -20.85 15.40
C THR A 239 15.21 -21.43 15.24
N LEU A 240 14.33 -20.78 14.45
CA LEU A 240 12.96 -21.25 14.22
C LEU A 240 12.87 -22.55 13.42
N LYS A 241 13.84 -22.83 12.53
CA LYS A 241 13.96 -24.13 11.85
C LYS A 241 14.30 -25.26 12.83
N LEU A 242 15.11 -24.99 13.82
CA LEU A 242 15.47 -25.96 14.87
C LEU A 242 14.41 -26.05 15.97
N SER A 243 13.83 -24.94 16.35
CA SER A 243 12.79 -24.80 17.39
C SER A 243 11.66 -23.90 16.92
N PRO A 244 10.63 -24.41 16.24
CA PRO A 244 9.52 -23.62 15.69
C PRO A 244 8.70 -22.85 16.74
N GLN A 245 8.81 -23.21 18.01
CA GLN A 245 8.12 -22.57 19.13
C GLN A 245 9.01 -21.61 19.93
N ASP A 246 10.21 -21.31 19.44
CA ASP A 246 11.09 -20.34 20.11
C ASP A 246 10.45 -18.94 20.07
N SER A 247 9.87 -18.55 21.19
CA SER A 247 9.13 -17.28 21.32
C SER A 247 10.04 -16.06 21.21
N TYR A 248 11.32 -16.21 21.54
CA TYR A 248 12.28 -15.12 21.46
C TYR A 248 12.62 -14.79 19.98
N ALA A 249 13.12 -15.80 19.24
CA ALA A 249 13.42 -15.64 17.81
C ALA A 249 12.21 -15.13 17.02
N LYS A 250 11.02 -15.70 17.29
CA LYS A 250 9.78 -15.27 16.66
C LYS A 250 9.47 -13.80 16.95
N SER A 251 9.54 -13.38 18.21
CA SER A 251 9.28 -11.99 18.61
C SER A 251 10.28 -11.01 18.00
N ARG A 252 11.58 -11.40 17.92
CA ARG A 252 12.61 -10.55 17.31
C ARG A 252 12.40 -10.40 15.81
N LEU A 253 12.13 -11.51 15.12
CA LEU A 253 11.86 -11.50 13.68
C LEU A 253 10.59 -10.67 13.35
N GLU A 254 9.50 -10.87 14.10
CA GLU A 254 8.29 -10.04 13.96
C GLU A 254 8.57 -8.55 14.23
N LYS A 255 9.42 -8.22 15.18
CA LYS A 255 9.81 -6.84 15.44
C LYS A 255 10.59 -6.24 14.28
N LEU A 256 11.55 -6.97 13.70
CA LEU A 256 12.30 -6.54 12.52
C LEU A 256 11.37 -6.35 11.32
N GLN A 257 10.46 -7.28 11.08
CA GLN A 257 9.45 -7.18 10.01
C GLN A 257 8.50 -6.00 10.20
N LYS A 258 7.97 -5.79 11.42
CA LYS A 258 7.09 -4.64 11.71
C LYS A 258 7.80 -3.30 11.62
N ALA A 259 9.09 -3.26 11.88
CA ALA A 259 9.92 -2.07 11.67
C ALA A 259 10.27 -1.88 10.18
N GLY A 260 9.75 -2.75 9.29
CA GLY A 260 10.04 -2.68 7.85
C GLY A 260 11.53 -2.89 7.53
N ILE A 261 12.27 -3.47 8.47
CA ILE A 261 13.68 -3.77 8.27
C ILE A 261 13.79 -4.97 7.35
N ASN A 262 14.64 -4.85 6.35
CA ASN A 262 14.85 -5.93 5.39
C ASN A 262 15.34 -7.21 6.06
N THR A 263 14.48 -8.22 6.06
CA THR A 263 14.82 -9.58 6.50
C THR A 263 15.24 -10.47 5.32
N TYR A 264 15.24 -9.93 4.09
CA TYR A 264 15.65 -10.62 2.87
C TYR A 264 17.05 -10.14 2.44
N ASN A 265 17.93 -11.08 2.03
CA ASN A 265 19.24 -10.74 1.51
C ASN A 265 19.16 -10.26 0.06
N ILE A 266 18.50 -9.14 -0.15
CA ILE A 266 18.48 -8.51 -1.46
C ILE A 266 19.78 -7.74 -1.64
N GLN A 267 20.74 -8.40 -2.29
CA GLN A 267 22.01 -7.74 -2.60
C GLN A 267 21.82 -6.72 -3.72
N PRO A 268 22.40 -5.51 -3.57
CA PRO A 268 22.31 -4.52 -4.62
C PRO A 268 22.98 -5.03 -5.90
N VAL A 269 22.33 -4.76 -7.04
CA VAL A 269 22.92 -5.07 -8.34
C VAL A 269 23.95 -4.01 -8.67
N GLU A 270 25.21 -4.30 -8.43
CA GLU A 270 26.33 -3.42 -8.82
C GLU A 270 26.82 -3.74 -10.23
N ILE A 271 25.99 -3.50 -11.25
CA ILE A 271 26.37 -3.66 -12.66
C ILE A 271 27.48 -2.67 -13.03
N VAL A 272 27.38 -1.44 -12.50
CA VAL A 272 28.36 -0.37 -12.67
C VAL A 272 28.67 0.19 -11.29
N LYS A 273 29.93 0.02 -10.86
CA LYS A 273 30.38 0.55 -9.57
C LYS A 273 30.59 2.06 -9.66
N ASP A 274 30.01 2.80 -8.70
CA ASP A 274 30.21 4.23 -8.56
C ASP A 274 31.23 4.53 -7.45
N ASP A 275 32.05 5.55 -7.67
CA ASP A 275 32.95 6.07 -6.66
C ASP A 275 32.18 7.12 -5.83
N VAL A 276 31.57 6.68 -4.73
CA VAL A 276 30.75 7.49 -3.82
C VAL A 276 31.59 8.63 -3.24
N GLU A 277 32.82 8.34 -2.84
CA GLU A 277 33.75 9.32 -2.26
C GLU A 277 34.07 10.46 -3.24
N GLN A 278 34.14 10.15 -4.53
CA GLN A 278 34.35 11.17 -5.55
C GLN A 278 33.16 12.12 -5.70
N TYR A 279 31.93 11.60 -5.58
CA TYR A 279 30.74 12.46 -5.58
C TYR A 279 30.70 13.37 -4.36
N ILE A 280 31.05 12.85 -3.18
CA ILE A 280 31.09 13.59 -1.93
C ILE A 280 32.17 14.70 -1.99
N ALA A 281 33.38 14.34 -2.43
CA ALA A 281 34.51 15.28 -2.53
C ALA A 281 34.27 16.41 -3.54
N ASN A 282 33.50 16.16 -4.59
CA ASN A 282 33.17 17.14 -5.63
C ASN A 282 31.81 17.82 -5.41
N ALA A 283 31.22 17.67 -4.23
CA ALA A 283 29.91 18.25 -3.93
C ALA A 283 29.96 19.78 -3.96
N PRO A 284 29.06 20.45 -4.71
CA PRO A 284 29.10 21.91 -4.92
C PRO A 284 28.74 22.69 -3.67
N ASP A 285 29.14 23.94 -3.63
CA ASP A 285 28.69 24.90 -2.62
C ASP A 285 27.29 25.45 -2.96
N ALA A 286 26.49 25.77 -1.92
CA ALA A 286 25.14 26.30 -2.08
C ALA A 286 25.06 27.57 -2.93
N SER A 287 26.14 28.39 -2.96
CA SER A 287 26.22 29.58 -3.80
C SER A 287 26.14 29.32 -5.30
N GLN A 288 26.44 28.11 -5.74
CA GLN A 288 26.30 27.70 -7.16
C GLN A 288 24.85 27.38 -7.54
N TYR A 289 23.97 27.17 -6.55
CA TYR A 289 22.56 26.84 -6.71
C TYR A 289 21.69 27.70 -5.78
N PRO A 290 21.62 29.03 -5.98
CA PRO A 290 21.00 29.95 -5.02
C PRO A 290 19.50 29.71 -4.78
N ASP A 291 18.81 29.13 -5.76
CA ASP A 291 17.38 28.86 -5.70
C ASP A 291 17.05 27.40 -5.32
N ALA A 292 18.07 26.56 -5.02
CA ALA A 292 17.89 25.15 -4.68
C ALA A 292 17.86 24.92 -3.16
N GLY A 293 17.04 23.95 -2.71
CA GLY A 293 17.04 23.44 -1.34
C GLY A 293 18.12 22.38 -1.13
N ALA A 294 18.41 21.65 -2.20
CA ALA A 294 19.39 20.57 -2.27
C ALA A 294 19.93 20.44 -3.70
N VAL A 295 20.93 19.58 -3.89
CA VAL A 295 21.34 19.09 -5.20
C VAL A 295 21.56 17.59 -5.14
N MET A 296 21.02 16.85 -6.09
CA MET A 296 21.34 15.44 -6.26
C MET A 296 22.68 15.29 -6.96
N LEU A 297 23.69 14.79 -6.25
CA LEU A 297 25.03 14.52 -6.80
C LEU A 297 24.98 13.28 -7.72
N LEU A 298 24.17 12.30 -7.32
CA LEU A 298 23.85 11.09 -8.09
C LEU A 298 22.38 10.73 -7.93
N ASN A 299 21.71 10.50 -9.04
CA ASN A 299 20.45 9.80 -9.15
C ASN A 299 20.64 8.60 -10.07
N LYS A 300 20.72 7.40 -9.51
CA LYS A 300 20.95 6.17 -10.27
C LYS A 300 19.87 5.16 -10.02
N ILE A 301 19.40 4.52 -11.09
CA ILE A 301 18.60 3.33 -11.04
C ILE A 301 19.23 2.23 -11.89
N SER A 302 19.27 1.01 -11.38
CA SER A 302 19.81 -0.16 -12.08
C SER A 302 18.76 -1.25 -12.12
N TYR A 303 18.31 -1.62 -13.31
CA TYR A 303 17.39 -2.71 -13.57
C TYR A 303 18.13 -3.95 -14.01
N GLU A 304 17.77 -5.11 -13.48
CA GLU A 304 18.27 -6.41 -13.92
C GLU A 304 17.10 -7.39 -14.08
N LEU A 305 17.02 -8.00 -15.25
CA LEU A 305 16.16 -9.15 -15.47
C LEU A 305 16.95 -10.40 -15.06
N ILE A 306 16.52 -11.05 -13.97
CA ILE A 306 17.10 -12.27 -13.44
C ILE A 306 16.47 -13.52 -14.07
N ASP A 307 17.04 -14.70 -13.83
CA ASP A 307 16.50 -15.97 -14.34
C ASP A 307 15.01 -16.13 -13.95
N LYS A 308 14.22 -16.71 -14.88
CA LYS A 308 12.76 -16.91 -14.76
C LYS A 308 11.90 -15.64 -14.86
N GLY A 309 12.45 -14.53 -15.35
CA GLY A 309 11.71 -13.32 -15.61
C GLY A 309 11.43 -12.41 -14.40
N LEU A 310 12.06 -12.68 -13.29
CA LEU A 310 12.01 -11.81 -12.13
C LEU A 310 12.80 -10.53 -12.38
N ILE A 311 12.29 -9.41 -11.89
CA ILE A 311 12.95 -8.10 -12.00
C ILE A 311 13.54 -7.73 -10.66
N ARG A 312 14.78 -7.27 -10.70
CA ARG A 312 15.44 -6.60 -9.58
C ARG A 312 15.84 -5.21 -10.01
N TYR A 313 15.56 -4.20 -9.21
CA TYR A 313 16.10 -2.88 -9.46
C TYR A 313 16.63 -2.24 -8.18
N THR A 314 17.72 -1.48 -8.34
CA THR A 314 18.41 -0.79 -7.25
C THR A 314 18.40 0.70 -7.51
N ILE A 315 17.88 1.46 -6.54
CA ILE A 315 17.91 2.93 -6.48
C ILE A 315 19.13 3.33 -5.67
N HIS A 316 19.94 4.29 -6.13
CA HIS A 316 21.07 4.85 -5.40
C HIS A 316 21.08 6.37 -5.56
N TRP A 317 20.86 7.08 -4.48
CA TRP A 317 20.83 8.54 -4.40
C TRP A 317 21.95 9.07 -3.51
N ILE A 318 22.61 10.14 -3.95
CA ILE A 318 23.54 10.94 -3.14
C ILE A 318 23.08 12.39 -3.25
N ILE A 319 22.71 13.02 -2.13
CA ILE A 319 22.03 14.32 -2.10
C ILE A 319 22.74 15.26 -1.14
N LYS A 320 23.15 16.44 -1.62
CA LYS A 320 23.70 17.52 -0.80
C LYS A 320 22.58 18.47 -0.38
N ILE A 321 22.44 18.68 0.92
CA ILE A 321 21.43 19.56 1.51
C ILE A 321 22.00 20.98 1.66
N PHE A 322 21.25 21.99 1.22
CA PHE A 322 21.70 23.39 1.29
C PHE A 322 21.02 24.20 2.39
N ASN A 323 19.73 23.96 2.64
CA ASN A 323 18.92 24.74 3.58
C ASN A 323 17.72 23.94 4.11
N GLU A 324 16.87 24.59 4.93
CA GLU A 324 15.69 23.98 5.55
C GLU A 324 14.68 23.43 4.53
N ARG A 325 14.58 23.99 3.32
CA ARG A 325 13.72 23.43 2.27
C ARG A 325 14.22 22.05 1.83
N GLY A 326 15.55 21.91 1.64
CA GLY A 326 16.15 20.62 1.33
C GLY A 326 16.00 19.60 2.47
N ILE A 327 16.06 20.03 3.72
CA ILE A 327 15.78 19.17 4.88
C ILE A 327 14.32 18.70 4.85
N ALA A 328 13.37 19.61 4.59
CA ALA A 328 11.95 19.26 4.53
C ALA A 328 11.62 18.30 3.37
N GLU A 329 12.32 18.43 2.24
CA GLU A 329 12.08 17.62 1.03
C GLU A 329 12.72 16.22 1.14
N PHE A 330 13.93 16.11 1.71
CA PHE A 330 14.69 14.85 1.73
C PHE A 330 14.87 14.25 3.14
N GLY A 331 14.25 14.85 4.15
CA GLY A 331 14.29 14.34 5.53
C GLY A 331 13.58 13.00 5.71
N GLU A 332 12.60 12.75 4.87
CA GLU A 332 11.86 11.51 4.78
C GLU A 332 11.95 10.99 3.35
N ILE A 333 12.61 9.84 3.15
CA ILE A 333 12.71 9.19 1.86
C ILE A 333 11.64 8.11 1.76
N ALA A 334 10.76 8.22 0.76
CA ALA A 334 9.67 7.30 0.50
C ALA A 334 9.91 6.54 -0.81
N VAL A 335 9.93 5.20 -0.77
CA VAL A 335 10.09 4.36 -1.95
C VAL A 335 8.91 3.40 -2.06
N PRO A 336 8.13 3.46 -3.16
CA PRO A 336 7.00 2.56 -3.37
C PRO A 336 7.46 1.14 -3.74
N PHE A 337 6.73 0.14 -3.25
CA PHE A 337 6.87 -1.27 -3.62
C PHE A 337 5.52 -1.98 -3.49
N ASN A 338 5.31 -3.05 -4.24
CA ASN A 338 4.10 -3.87 -4.11
C ASN A 338 4.34 -4.98 -3.09
N SER A 339 3.65 -4.92 -1.94
CA SER A 339 3.85 -5.84 -0.82
C SER A 339 3.39 -7.28 -1.08
N ALA A 340 2.56 -7.53 -2.11
CA ALA A 340 2.07 -8.87 -2.45
C ALA A 340 3.11 -9.71 -3.21
N TYR A 341 3.95 -9.07 -4.03
CA TYR A 341 4.90 -9.77 -4.89
C TYR A 341 6.29 -9.14 -4.98
N GLN A 342 6.58 -8.10 -4.22
CA GLN A 342 7.89 -7.46 -4.16
C GLN A 342 8.43 -7.44 -2.74
N ASN A 343 9.74 -7.64 -2.65
CA ASN A 343 10.52 -7.41 -1.44
C ASN A 343 11.38 -6.16 -1.63
N ILE A 344 11.48 -5.32 -0.62
CA ILE A 344 12.35 -4.16 -0.62
C ILE A 344 13.40 -4.26 0.49
N GLY A 345 14.66 -4.00 0.14
CA GLY A 345 15.77 -3.92 1.06
C GLY A 345 16.47 -2.58 1.00
N VAL A 346 16.55 -1.86 2.12
CA VAL A 346 17.38 -0.66 2.22
C VAL A 346 18.81 -1.09 2.53
N ASN A 347 19.70 -0.90 1.55
CA ASN A 347 21.10 -1.32 1.64
C ASN A 347 21.99 -0.27 2.32
N VAL A 348 21.70 1.03 2.10
CA VAL A 348 22.37 2.16 2.74
C VAL A 348 21.35 3.25 3.04
N ALA A 349 21.35 3.77 4.25
CA ALA A 349 20.64 4.98 4.63
C ALA A 349 21.52 5.71 5.68
N ARG A 350 22.32 6.66 5.23
CA ARG A 350 23.23 7.44 6.11
C ARG A 350 23.28 8.91 5.75
N THR A 351 23.60 9.70 6.73
CA THR A 351 23.89 11.12 6.59
C THR A 351 25.37 11.37 6.90
N ILE A 352 26.04 12.08 6.04
CA ILE A 352 27.43 12.51 6.21
C ILE A 352 27.37 14.00 6.58
N LEU A 353 27.79 14.31 7.78
CA LEU A 353 27.80 15.68 8.32
C LEU A 353 28.90 16.54 7.68
N PRO A 354 28.85 17.89 7.79
CA PRO A 354 29.86 18.78 7.22
C PRO A 354 31.28 18.55 7.75
N ASP A 355 31.43 17.95 8.94
CA ASP A 355 32.72 17.60 9.54
C ASP A 355 33.24 16.20 9.10
N GLY A 356 32.48 15.50 8.26
CA GLY A 356 32.79 14.16 7.79
C GLY A 356 32.26 13.01 8.68
N THR A 357 31.57 13.34 9.78
CA THR A 357 30.96 12.33 10.65
C THR A 357 29.81 11.64 9.92
N GLU A 358 29.77 10.30 9.96
CA GLU A 358 28.69 9.51 9.37
C GLU A 358 27.67 9.08 10.42
N VAL A 359 26.39 9.25 10.13
CA VAL A 359 25.26 8.84 10.99
C VAL A 359 24.33 7.94 10.19
N THR A 360 24.28 6.65 10.54
CA THR A 360 23.40 5.69 9.89
C THR A 360 22.00 5.73 10.52
N ALA A 361 20.97 5.56 9.71
CA ALA A 361 19.59 5.47 10.17
C ALA A 361 19.40 4.29 11.14
N ALA A 362 18.85 4.57 12.33
CA ALA A 362 18.55 3.55 13.32
C ALA A 362 17.29 2.74 12.96
N SER A 363 17.06 1.62 13.63
CA SER A 363 15.95 0.71 13.30
C SER A 363 14.56 1.32 13.43
N ASP A 364 14.40 2.34 14.24
CA ASP A 364 13.15 3.10 14.42
C ASP A 364 12.92 4.19 13.38
N ALA A 365 13.91 4.42 12.49
CA ALA A 365 13.77 5.34 11.37
C ALA A 365 13.01 4.74 10.17
N TYR A 366 12.75 3.41 10.16
CA TYR A 366 12.14 2.70 9.03
C TYR A 366 10.67 2.40 9.31
N HIS A 367 9.80 2.73 8.36
CA HIS A 367 8.36 2.50 8.45
C HIS A 367 7.80 2.03 7.11
N ASP A 368 6.78 1.17 7.16
CA ASP A 368 5.95 0.85 6.00
C ASP A 368 4.58 1.47 6.22
N ILE A 369 4.15 2.28 5.25
CA ILE A 369 2.83 2.89 5.27
C ILE A 369 2.08 2.60 3.97
N THR A 370 0.76 2.59 4.02
CA THR A 370 -0.07 2.58 2.82
C THR A 370 0.04 3.92 2.09
N LEU A 371 -0.17 3.93 0.77
CA LEU A 371 -0.19 5.17 0.00
C LEU A 371 -1.17 6.18 0.62
N PRO A 372 -0.76 7.45 0.85
CA PRO A 372 -1.67 8.50 1.26
C PRO A 372 -2.83 8.65 0.26
N GLY A 373 -4.04 8.85 0.77
CA GLY A 373 -5.24 9.01 -0.06
C GLY A 373 -5.98 7.71 -0.44
N VAL A 374 -5.37 6.52 -0.28
CA VAL A 374 -6.03 5.23 -0.57
C VAL A 374 -7.41 5.13 0.10
N ALA A 375 -7.50 5.52 1.37
CA ALA A 375 -8.77 5.50 2.11
C ALA A 375 -9.77 6.57 1.63
N GLU A 376 -9.31 7.73 1.17
CA GLU A 376 -10.17 8.81 0.68
C GLU A 376 -10.84 8.48 -0.65
N TYR A 377 -10.16 7.67 -1.49
CA TYR A 377 -10.64 7.27 -2.82
C TYR A 377 -11.28 5.88 -2.84
N ASN A 378 -11.56 5.24 -1.67
CA ASN A 378 -12.03 3.84 -1.59
C ASN A 378 -11.17 2.87 -2.42
N MET A 379 -9.85 3.04 -2.34
CA MET A 379 -8.88 2.21 -3.05
C MET A 379 -8.33 1.13 -2.12
N TYR A 380 -8.18 -0.08 -2.63
CA TYR A 380 -7.43 -1.17 -2.00
C TYR A 380 -6.21 -1.46 -2.88
N SER A 381 -5.02 -1.30 -2.34
CA SER A 381 -3.77 -1.50 -3.08
C SER A 381 -2.73 -2.18 -2.20
N ASP A 382 -1.98 -3.11 -2.79
CA ASP A 382 -0.80 -3.71 -2.17
C ASP A 382 0.43 -2.79 -2.23
N ILE A 383 0.31 -1.63 -2.87
CA ILE A 383 1.41 -0.67 -2.93
C ILE A 383 1.59 -0.03 -1.55
N MET A 384 2.77 -0.24 -1.02
CA MET A 384 3.25 0.34 0.24
C MET A 384 4.37 1.33 -0.05
N LEU A 385 4.57 2.27 0.86
CA LEU A 385 5.75 3.13 0.87
C LEU A 385 6.71 2.67 1.96
N LYS A 386 7.93 2.32 1.58
CA LYS A 386 9.05 2.18 2.50
C LYS A 386 9.55 3.58 2.83
N ILE A 387 9.28 4.04 4.05
CA ILE A 387 9.73 5.33 4.57
C ILE A 387 11.02 5.14 5.35
N VAL A 388 11.97 6.05 5.12
CA VAL A 388 13.19 6.15 5.94
C VAL A 388 13.40 7.59 6.38
N ASN A 389 13.30 7.83 7.69
CA ASN A 389 13.65 9.12 8.29
C ASN A 389 15.17 9.27 8.35
N MET A 390 15.72 10.23 7.59
CA MET A 390 17.15 10.42 7.51
C MET A 390 17.69 11.11 8.78
N PRO A 391 18.73 10.53 9.44
CA PRO A 391 19.20 11.02 10.72
C PRO A 391 20.00 12.31 10.61
N ALA A 392 20.01 13.13 11.66
CA ALA A 392 20.94 14.24 11.90
C ALA A 392 21.09 15.26 10.73
N LEU A 393 20.04 15.51 9.95
CA LEU A 393 20.10 16.42 8.81
C LEU A 393 20.29 17.88 9.26
N MET A 394 21.19 18.54 8.54
CA MET A 394 21.47 19.99 8.68
C MET A 394 21.95 20.55 7.36
N PRO A 395 21.92 21.88 7.16
CA PRO A 395 22.53 22.50 5.99
C PRO A 395 23.99 22.12 5.85
N GLY A 396 24.39 21.69 4.65
CA GLY A 396 25.73 21.21 4.33
C GLY A 396 25.92 19.70 4.44
N ALA A 397 24.98 18.95 5.06
CA ALA A 397 25.02 17.49 5.13
C ALA A 397 24.79 16.83 3.76
N ILE A 398 25.26 15.60 3.61
CA ILE A 398 25.04 14.76 2.43
C ILE A 398 24.30 13.49 2.86
N ILE A 399 23.21 13.17 2.16
CA ILE A 399 22.49 11.91 2.28
C ILE A 399 23.07 10.92 1.30
N GLU A 400 23.30 9.68 1.72
CA GLU A 400 23.43 8.52 0.85
C GLU A 400 22.31 7.54 1.15
N TYR A 401 21.50 7.26 0.13
CA TYR A 401 20.39 6.30 0.21
C TYR A 401 20.50 5.28 -0.92
N LYS A 402 20.46 3.98 -0.57
CA LYS A 402 20.48 2.89 -1.53
C LYS A 402 19.45 1.84 -1.12
N ALA A 403 18.55 1.50 -2.02
CA ALA A 403 17.54 0.46 -1.79
C ALA A 403 17.41 -0.44 -3.01
N THR A 404 17.12 -1.71 -2.78
CA THR A 404 16.90 -2.70 -3.82
C THR A 404 15.52 -3.32 -3.66
N ILE A 405 14.78 -3.37 -4.76
CA ILE A 405 13.46 -4.01 -4.86
C ILE A 405 13.61 -5.22 -5.79
N GLU A 406 13.06 -6.35 -5.39
CA GLU A 406 13.11 -7.62 -6.12
C GLU A 406 11.76 -8.31 -6.11
N ASP A 407 11.32 -8.82 -7.26
CA ASP A 407 10.10 -9.62 -7.35
C ASP A 407 10.27 -10.94 -6.59
N ALA A 408 9.32 -11.28 -5.71
CA ALA A 408 9.34 -12.46 -4.85
C ALA A 408 8.68 -13.70 -5.47
N GLN A 409 7.85 -13.52 -6.48
CA GLN A 409 7.13 -14.59 -7.18
C GLN A 409 7.30 -14.43 -8.68
N GLU A 410 7.23 -15.56 -9.41
CA GLU A 410 7.12 -15.51 -10.87
C GLU A 410 5.88 -14.70 -11.21
N SER A 411 6.04 -13.57 -11.89
CA SER A 411 4.91 -12.81 -12.43
C SER A 411 4.13 -13.75 -13.33
N GLY A 412 2.85 -14.01 -12.95
CA GLY A 412 2.03 -15.03 -13.60
C GLY A 412 1.88 -14.79 -15.10
N GLY A 413 2.47 -15.67 -15.90
CA GLY A 413 2.40 -15.67 -17.35
C GLY A 413 3.66 -16.21 -18.02
N GLU A 414 3.53 -16.84 -19.17
CA GLU A 414 4.63 -17.47 -19.90
C GLU A 414 5.72 -16.51 -20.42
N LYS A 415 5.47 -15.17 -20.41
CA LYS A 415 6.44 -14.15 -20.81
C LYS A 415 6.45 -12.99 -19.81
N PRO A 416 7.34 -13.01 -18.81
CA PRO A 416 7.52 -11.86 -17.95
C PRO A 416 8.01 -10.66 -18.78
N TRP A 417 7.25 -9.59 -18.76
CA TRP A 417 7.58 -8.33 -19.42
C TRP A 417 8.22 -7.37 -18.42
N ILE A 418 9.19 -6.59 -18.90
CA ILE A 418 9.79 -5.50 -18.15
C ILE A 418 9.16 -4.20 -18.62
N TRP A 419 8.75 -3.39 -17.67
CA TRP A 419 8.48 -1.98 -17.89
C TRP A 419 9.31 -1.17 -16.90
N GLY A 420 9.96 -0.14 -17.38
CA GLY A 420 10.76 0.72 -16.52
C GLY A 420 11.11 2.03 -17.21
N GLY A 421 11.73 2.91 -16.43
CA GLY A 421 12.11 4.21 -16.95
C GLY A 421 12.93 5.00 -15.96
N MET A 422 13.31 6.21 -16.38
CA MET A 422 14.02 7.17 -15.57
C MET A 422 13.77 8.59 -16.06
N ASP A 423 13.41 9.45 -15.13
CA ASP A 423 13.37 10.89 -15.35
C ASP A 423 14.78 11.47 -15.17
N PHE A 424 15.23 12.25 -16.13
CA PHE A 424 16.55 12.89 -16.08
C PHE A 424 16.50 14.27 -15.41
N GLN A 425 15.33 14.75 -15.03
CA GLN A 425 15.13 16.05 -14.39
C GLN A 425 14.16 15.90 -13.20
N GLY A 426 14.36 16.69 -12.16
CA GLY A 426 13.54 16.70 -10.94
C GLY A 426 13.26 18.11 -10.43
N PHE A 427 12.61 18.20 -9.26
CA PHE A 427 12.30 19.50 -8.61
C PHE A 427 13.54 20.18 -8.04
N GLU A 428 14.61 19.43 -7.77
CA GLU A 428 15.93 19.97 -7.45
C GLU A 428 16.95 19.62 -8.55
N PRO A 429 18.06 20.36 -8.71
CA PRO A 429 19.06 20.08 -9.74
C PRO A 429 19.70 18.72 -9.54
N ILE A 430 20.03 18.04 -10.64
CA ILE A 430 20.68 16.72 -10.62
C ILE A 430 21.98 16.76 -11.44
N MET A 431 23.13 16.59 -10.77
CA MET A 431 24.42 16.64 -11.43
C MET A 431 24.71 15.41 -12.28
N ASN A 432 24.34 14.21 -11.81
CA ASN A 432 24.54 12.96 -12.53
C ASN A 432 23.30 12.09 -12.42
N VAL A 433 22.72 11.74 -13.56
CA VAL A 433 21.67 10.75 -13.69
C VAL A 433 22.20 9.55 -14.43
N LYS A 434 21.97 8.34 -13.91
CA LYS A 434 22.38 7.09 -14.55
C LYS A 434 21.23 6.09 -14.54
N CYS A 435 20.80 5.65 -15.71
CA CYS A 435 19.94 4.49 -15.87
C CYS A 435 20.75 3.32 -16.41
N VAL A 436 20.72 2.20 -15.73
CA VAL A 436 21.42 0.97 -16.12
C VAL A 436 20.38 -0.13 -16.31
N LEU A 437 20.38 -0.78 -17.47
CA LEU A 437 19.49 -1.89 -17.77
C LEU A 437 20.28 -3.10 -18.21
N ARG A 438 20.21 -4.20 -17.45
CA ARG A 438 20.84 -5.49 -17.75
C ARG A 438 19.80 -6.54 -18.08
N VAL A 439 19.91 -7.16 -19.26
CA VAL A 439 18.95 -8.15 -19.73
C VAL A 439 19.65 -9.31 -20.42
N PRO A 440 19.08 -10.54 -20.40
CA PRO A 440 19.60 -11.65 -21.18
C PRO A 440 19.67 -11.33 -22.67
N LYS A 441 20.74 -11.76 -23.37
CA LYS A 441 20.95 -11.52 -24.81
C LYS A 441 19.77 -11.99 -25.69
N ALA A 442 19.05 -13.02 -25.25
CA ALA A 442 17.89 -13.54 -25.96
C ALA A 442 16.64 -12.63 -25.86
N ARG A 443 16.65 -11.66 -24.95
CA ARG A 443 15.51 -10.76 -24.70
C ARG A 443 15.70 -9.46 -25.48
N LYS A 444 14.77 -9.16 -26.36
CA LYS A 444 14.72 -7.88 -27.06
C LYS A 444 14.14 -6.80 -26.16
N ILE A 445 14.71 -5.60 -26.23
CA ILE A 445 14.25 -4.44 -25.49
C ILE A 445 13.93 -3.31 -26.48
N ASN A 446 12.75 -2.75 -26.34
CA ASN A 446 12.35 -1.50 -26.97
C ASN A 446 12.50 -0.36 -25.96
N TRP A 447 13.10 0.74 -26.38
CA TRP A 447 13.27 1.93 -25.54
C TRP A 447 13.01 3.21 -26.29
N LYS A 448 12.60 4.25 -25.60
CA LYS A 448 12.33 5.58 -26.13
C LYS A 448 12.77 6.65 -25.15
N LEU A 449 13.45 7.65 -25.68
CA LEU A 449 13.74 8.91 -25.01
C LEU A 449 12.69 9.96 -25.43
N SER A 450 12.22 10.73 -24.47
CA SER A 450 11.36 11.90 -24.69
C SER A 450 12.10 13.15 -24.20
N ASN A 451 11.94 14.25 -24.94
CA ASN A 451 12.52 15.57 -24.62
C ASN A 451 14.05 15.62 -24.44
N CYS A 452 14.77 14.57 -24.85
CA CYS A 452 16.23 14.50 -24.86
C CYS A 452 16.74 13.54 -25.93
N GLN A 453 18.08 13.60 -26.17
CA GLN A 453 18.80 12.65 -27.01
C GLN A 453 20.03 12.18 -26.24
N ILE A 454 20.03 10.94 -25.81
CA ILE A 454 21.12 10.31 -25.03
C ILE A 454 21.31 8.90 -25.59
N ASP A 455 22.44 8.68 -26.27
CA ASP A 455 22.77 7.33 -26.74
C ASP A 455 23.27 6.48 -25.57
N PRO A 456 22.77 5.24 -25.39
CA PRO A 456 23.27 4.35 -24.35
C PRO A 456 24.69 3.86 -24.68
N VAL A 457 25.52 3.76 -23.66
CA VAL A 457 26.72 2.92 -23.72
C VAL A 457 26.27 1.47 -23.60
N VAL A 458 26.55 0.66 -24.62
CA VAL A 458 26.13 -0.75 -24.64
C VAL A 458 27.36 -1.63 -24.41
N THR A 459 27.26 -2.51 -23.44
CA THR A 459 28.28 -3.54 -23.15
C THR A 459 27.62 -4.92 -23.08
N GLU A 460 28.43 -5.98 -23.24
CA GLU A 460 27.92 -7.34 -23.15
C GLU A 460 28.88 -8.25 -22.39
N ASP A 461 28.33 -9.23 -21.69
CA ASP A 461 29.06 -10.38 -21.17
C ASP A 461 28.62 -11.67 -21.90
N GLU A 462 28.96 -12.85 -21.39
CA GLU A 462 28.58 -14.13 -22.03
C GLU A 462 27.06 -14.30 -22.18
N LYS A 463 26.26 -13.83 -21.24
CA LYS A 463 24.82 -14.09 -21.15
C LYS A 463 23.96 -12.85 -21.37
N ASN A 464 24.46 -11.65 -21.02
CA ASN A 464 23.65 -10.46 -20.88
C ASN A 464 24.12 -9.31 -21.77
N MET A 465 23.18 -8.44 -22.13
CA MET A 465 23.41 -7.09 -22.64
C MET A 465 23.20 -6.09 -21.52
N THR A 466 24.02 -5.04 -21.47
CA THR A 466 23.89 -3.95 -20.52
C THR A 466 23.85 -2.62 -21.27
N TYR A 467 22.77 -1.86 -21.03
CA TYR A 467 22.56 -0.52 -21.56
C TYR A 467 22.75 0.51 -20.46
N ILE A 468 23.49 1.59 -20.70
CA ILE A 468 23.78 2.63 -19.72
C ILE A 468 23.49 3.99 -20.35
N TRP A 469 22.46 4.69 -19.87
CA TRP A 469 22.17 6.08 -20.22
C TRP A 469 22.68 6.99 -19.13
N ILE A 470 23.38 8.05 -19.50
CA ILE A 470 23.98 9.02 -18.57
C ILE A 470 23.59 10.43 -19.00
N SER A 471 23.02 11.20 -18.08
CA SER A 471 22.79 12.63 -18.21
C SER A 471 23.53 13.39 -17.12
N LYS A 472 24.01 14.60 -17.40
CA LYS A 472 24.73 15.44 -16.46
C LYS A 472 24.18 16.85 -16.42
N ASP A 473 24.37 17.53 -15.29
CA ASP A 473 24.06 18.93 -15.08
C ASP A 473 22.61 19.29 -15.46
N ASN A 474 21.68 18.45 -15.00
CA ASN A 474 20.25 18.63 -15.28
C ASN A 474 19.67 19.71 -14.35
N PRO A 475 19.11 20.79 -14.90
CA PRO A 475 18.52 21.86 -14.10
C PRO A 475 17.22 21.37 -13.44
N ARG A 476 16.83 22.05 -12.34
CA ARG A 476 15.52 21.79 -11.74
C ARG A 476 14.37 22.16 -12.68
N ILE A 477 13.27 21.45 -12.57
CA ILE A 477 12.04 21.81 -13.27
C ILE A 477 11.37 23.00 -12.60
N MET A 478 10.89 23.93 -13.43
CA MET A 478 10.07 25.06 -12.98
C MET A 478 8.61 24.73 -13.20
N VAL A 479 7.92 24.37 -12.12
CA VAL A 479 6.49 24.07 -12.16
C VAL A 479 5.69 25.33 -12.51
N GLU A 480 4.73 25.18 -13.42
CA GLU A 480 3.76 26.19 -13.80
C GLU A 480 2.34 25.67 -13.58
N ASN A 481 1.43 26.53 -13.12
CA ASN A 481 0.03 26.15 -12.97
C ASN A 481 -0.54 25.68 -14.29
N ALA A 482 -1.34 24.61 -14.26
CA ALA A 482 -1.99 24.05 -15.46
C ALA A 482 -1.00 23.72 -16.61
N MET A 483 0.21 23.25 -16.28
CA MET A 483 1.16 22.72 -17.26
C MET A 483 0.79 21.27 -17.60
N PRO A 484 1.29 20.70 -18.72
CA PRO A 484 1.16 19.27 -19.02
C PRO A 484 1.74 18.40 -17.90
N PRO A 485 1.39 17.10 -17.85
CA PRO A 485 2.03 16.15 -16.96
C PRO A 485 3.57 16.20 -17.06
N LEU A 486 4.25 15.99 -15.93
CA LEU A 486 5.71 16.10 -15.89
C LEU A 486 6.39 15.17 -16.89
N GLU A 487 5.90 13.94 -17.03
CA GLU A 487 6.42 12.92 -17.94
C GLU A 487 6.41 13.35 -19.43
N ASP A 488 5.50 14.28 -19.80
CA ASP A 488 5.42 14.80 -21.19
C ASP A 488 6.38 15.95 -21.46
N VAL A 489 6.88 16.61 -20.41
CA VAL A 489 7.68 17.85 -20.54
C VAL A 489 9.13 17.71 -20.09
N ILE A 490 9.45 16.77 -19.21
CA ILE A 490 10.82 16.54 -18.76
C ILE A 490 11.55 15.54 -19.65
N PRO A 491 12.89 15.63 -19.73
CA PRO A 491 13.72 14.59 -20.31
C PRO A 491 13.52 13.27 -19.59
N ASN A 492 13.12 12.22 -20.28
CA ASN A 492 12.94 10.89 -19.69
C ASN A 492 13.29 9.76 -20.66
N LEU A 493 13.47 8.58 -20.08
CA LEU A 493 13.64 7.30 -20.75
C LEU A 493 12.55 6.36 -20.28
N PHE A 494 11.88 5.69 -21.22
CA PHE A 494 11.08 4.50 -20.95
C PHE A 494 11.55 3.33 -21.78
N PHE A 495 11.42 2.11 -21.27
CA PHE A 495 11.75 0.87 -21.98
C PHE A 495 10.77 -0.26 -21.60
N THR A 496 10.62 -1.20 -22.55
CA THR A 496 9.79 -2.39 -22.37
C THR A 496 10.42 -3.59 -23.05
N SER A 497 10.10 -4.79 -22.58
CA SER A 497 10.41 -6.04 -23.27
C SER A 497 9.27 -6.55 -24.13
N ASP A 498 8.10 -5.90 -24.15
CA ASP A 498 7.01 -6.23 -25.07
C ASP A 498 7.45 -5.94 -26.51
N GLU A 499 7.28 -6.91 -27.40
CA GLU A 499 7.78 -6.78 -28.78
C GLU A 499 6.82 -6.02 -29.68
N SER A 500 5.50 -6.12 -29.43
CA SER A 500 4.46 -5.51 -30.26
C SER A 500 3.16 -5.24 -29.50
N TRP A 501 2.35 -4.34 -30.04
CA TRP A 501 0.99 -4.11 -29.55
C TRP A 501 0.05 -5.30 -29.76
N ASP A 502 0.33 -6.19 -30.70
CA ASP A 502 -0.41 -7.43 -30.90
C ASP A 502 -0.20 -8.41 -29.73
N GLU A 503 1.02 -8.44 -29.14
CA GLU A 503 1.27 -9.22 -27.94
C GLU A 503 0.55 -8.64 -26.73
N VAL A 504 0.57 -7.31 -26.56
CA VAL A 504 -0.19 -6.61 -25.50
C VAL A 504 -1.68 -6.90 -25.64
N TYR A 505 -2.21 -6.82 -26.88
CA TYR A 505 -3.61 -7.15 -27.18
C TYR A 505 -3.96 -8.59 -26.77
N LYS A 506 -3.18 -9.58 -27.24
CA LYS A 506 -3.44 -11.01 -26.95
C LYS A 506 -3.40 -11.28 -25.45
N TRP A 507 -2.38 -10.74 -24.77
CA TRP A 507 -2.24 -10.90 -23.35
C TRP A 507 -3.43 -10.27 -22.58
N TYR A 508 -3.74 -9.00 -22.86
CA TYR A 508 -4.83 -8.32 -22.16
C TYR A 508 -6.19 -8.97 -22.48
N LYS A 509 -6.41 -9.37 -23.73
CA LYS A 509 -7.65 -10.05 -24.12
C LYS A 509 -7.84 -11.37 -23.38
N SER A 510 -6.77 -12.15 -23.17
CA SER A 510 -6.84 -13.39 -22.41
C SER A 510 -7.24 -13.19 -20.95
N LEU A 511 -6.97 -12.01 -20.37
CA LEU A 511 -7.40 -11.67 -19.02
C LEU A 511 -8.84 -11.11 -18.99
N ALA A 512 -9.23 -10.37 -20.00
CA ALA A 512 -10.39 -9.49 -19.98
C ALA A 512 -11.62 -10.02 -20.75
N ASP A 513 -11.48 -11.10 -21.57
CA ASP A 513 -12.62 -11.63 -22.33
C ASP A 513 -13.49 -12.53 -21.42
N PRO A 514 -14.73 -12.11 -21.13
CA PRO A 514 -15.64 -12.92 -20.31
C PRO A 514 -15.93 -14.31 -20.90
N SER A 515 -15.79 -14.50 -22.25
CA SER A 515 -15.99 -15.80 -22.89
C SER A 515 -14.82 -16.77 -22.64
N GLU A 516 -13.61 -16.26 -22.41
CA GLU A 516 -12.45 -17.08 -22.06
C GLU A 516 -12.32 -17.27 -20.52
N GLN A 517 -12.84 -16.34 -19.71
CA GLN A 517 -12.94 -16.52 -18.26
C GLN A 517 -13.93 -17.65 -17.87
N SER A 518 -14.90 -18.00 -18.73
CA SER A 518 -15.79 -19.15 -18.50
C SER A 518 -15.05 -20.48 -18.53
N ASP A 519 -13.85 -20.56 -19.13
CA ASP A 519 -13.02 -21.76 -19.12
C ASP A 519 -12.23 -21.96 -17.80
N ALA A 520 -12.16 -20.94 -16.94
CA ALA A 520 -11.61 -21.07 -15.58
C ALA A 520 -12.56 -21.80 -14.63
N TYR A 521 -13.85 -21.88 -14.96
CA TYR A 521 -14.82 -22.78 -14.35
C TYR A 521 -14.96 -24.00 -15.28
N ALA A 522 -14.05 -24.96 -15.19
CA ALA A 522 -14.21 -26.22 -15.92
C ALA A 522 -15.50 -26.87 -15.45
N ILE A 523 -16.56 -26.78 -16.27
CA ILE A 523 -17.79 -27.53 -16.09
C ILE A 523 -17.47 -28.92 -16.57
N PHE A 524 -17.19 -29.80 -15.63
CA PHE A 524 -17.12 -31.22 -15.92
C PHE A 524 -18.53 -31.71 -16.21
N ASP A 525 -18.81 -32.13 -17.44
CA ASP A 525 -19.97 -32.96 -17.75
C ASP A 525 -19.75 -34.36 -17.14
N ILE A 526 -19.97 -34.41 -15.83
CA ILE A 526 -19.90 -35.64 -15.07
C ILE A 526 -21.30 -36.28 -15.19
N GLY A 527 -21.41 -37.25 -16.04
CA GLY A 527 -22.66 -37.95 -16.30
C GLY A 527 -23.47 -38.31 -15.05
N PHE A 528 -24.75 -38.57 -15.21
CA PHE A 528 -25.89 -38.64 -14.30
C PHE A 528 -25.76 -39.39 -12.96
N GLU A 529 -24.60 -39.94 -12.56
CA GLU A 529 -24.42 -40.76 -11.34
C GLU A 529 -23.33 -40.25 -10.36
N PHE A 530 -22.96 -38.93 -10.42
CA PHE A 530 -21.95 -38.43 -9.51
C PHE A 530 -22.55 -38.22 -8.11
N GLN A 531 -22.23 -39.10 -7.18
CA GLN A 531 -22.26 -38.87 -5.74
C GLN A 531 -20.80 -38.86 -5.29
N PRO A 532 -20.26 -37.74 -4.76
CA PRO A 532 -18.93 -37.76 -4.19
C PRO A 532 -18.95 -38.69 -2.96
N GLU A 533 -18.28 -39.82 -3.05
CA GLU A 533 -17.97 -40.63 -1.87
C GLU A 533 -16.99 -39.81 -1.00
N LEU A 534 -17.55 -39.13 0.00
CA LEU A 534 -16.79 -38.40 1.01
C LEU A 534 -16.33 -39.41 2.08
N ASP A 535 -15.07 -39.80 2.05
CA ASP A 535 -14.44 -40.48 3.17
C ASP A 535 -13.85 -39.46 4.12
N GLY A 536 -14.62 -39.07 5.16
CA GLY A 536 -14.17 -38.21 6.24
C GLY A 536 -13.76 -36.78 5.86
N GLY A 537 -14.28 -36.21 4.77
CA GLY A 537 -13.94 -34.85 4.31
C GLY A 537 -12.78 -34.80 3.32
N ASN A 538 -12.18 -35.90 2.95
CA ASN A 538 -11.12 -36.01 1.96
C ASN A 538 -11.68 -36.28 0.55
N ILE A 539 -10.97 -35.78 -0.47
CA ILE A 539 -11.30 -36.02 -1.88
C ILE A 539 -10.95 -37.44 -2.25
N SER A 540 -11.91 -38.19 -2.79
CA SER A 540 -11.70 -39.57 -3.26
C SER A 540 -10.70 -39.63 -4.43
N ASP A 541 -9.98 -40.77 -4.57
CA ASP A 541 -9.05 -40.97 -5.69
C ASP A 541 -9.78 -40.89 -7.04
N SER A 542 -11.04 -41.34 -7.10
CA SER A 542 -11.91 -41.24 -8.27
C SER A 542 -12.16 -39.81 -8.70
N LEU A 543 -12.39 -38.90 -7.76
CA LEU A 543 -12.60 -37.51 -8.05
C LEU A 543 -11.27 -36.82 -8.49
N ARG A 544 -10.16 -37.17 -7.87
CA ARG A 544 -8.82 -36.70 -8.30
C ARG A 544 -8.50 -37.12 -9.73
N GLU A 545 -8.83 -38.38 -10.09
CA GLU A 545 -8.63 -38.89 -11.45
C GLU A 545 -9.53 -38.18 -12.46
N THR A 546 -10.77 -37.86 -12.09
CA THR A 546 -11.69 -37.08 -12.94
C THR A 546 -11.14 -35.67 -13.20
N PHE A 547 -10.60 -34.99 -12.20
CA PHE A 547 -9.95 -33.72 -12.38
C PHE A 547 -8.71 -33.82 -13.27
N ARG A 548 -7.86 -34.83 -13.03
CA ARG A 548 -6.65 -35.08 -13.83
C ARG A 548 -6.96 -35.38 -15.30
N THR A 549 -8.00 -36.14 -15.57
CA THR A 549 -8.44 -36.50 -16.96
C THR A 549 -8.92 -35.28 -17.73
N ASN A 550 -9.40 -34.25 -17.00
CA ASN A 550 -9.84 -32.99 -17.57
C ASN A 550 -8.76 -31.88 -17.47
N GLY A 551 -7.49 -32.24 -17.24
CA GLY A 551 -6.36 -31.31 -17.27
C GLY A 551 -6.07 -30.56 -15.96
N PHE A 552 -6.72 -30.95 -14.85
CA PHE A 552 -6.54 -30.30 -13.55
C PHE A 552 -5.93 -31.27 -12.53
N GLU A 553 -4.83 -30.90 -11.93
CA GLU A 553 -4.20 -31.65 -10.85
C GLU A 553 -4.55 -30.98 -9.50
N LEU A 554 -5.28 -31.70 -8.64
CA LEU A 554 -5.62 -31.23 -7.29
C LEU A 554 -4.46 -31.47 -6.32
N SER A 555 -4.18 -30.50 -5.44
CA SER A 555 -3.16 -30.66 -4.40
C SER A 555 -3.48 -31.83 -3.45
N GLN A 556 -2.47 -32.40 -2.79
CA GLN A 556 -2.69 -33.50 -1.82
C GLN A 556 -3.58 -33.06 -0.64
N ASP A 557 -3.56 -31.77 -0.29
CA ASP A 557 -4.32 -31.18 0.83
C ASP A 557 -5.68 -30.60 0.40
N ALA A 558 -6.13 -30.88 -0.83
CA ALA A 558 -7.42 -30.39 -1.32
C ALA A 558 -8.57 -30.95 -0.48
N SER A 559 -9.50 -30.08 -0.08
CA SER A 559 -10.66 -30.39 0.75
C SER A 559 -11.98 -30.14 0.02
N VAL A 560 -13.03 -30.89 0.39
CA VAL A 560 -14.39 -30.71 -0.14
C VAL A 560 -15.30 -30.27 0.98
N SER A 561 -16.12 -29.24 0.74
CA SER A 561 -17.24 -28.85 1.59
C SER A 561 -18.55 -28.88 0.80
N VAL A 562 -19.63 -29.27 1.45
CA VAL A 562 -20.98 -29.24 0.88
C VAL A 562 -21.61 -27.90 1.26
N GLU A 563 -22.05 -27.11 0.28
CA GLU A 563 -22.81 -25.90 0.50
C GLU A 563 -24.31 -26.15 0.26
N GLU A 564 -25.15 -25.53 1.04
CA GLU A 564 -26.61 -25.67 1.23
C GLU A 564 -27.38 -26.55 0.23
N ASN A 565 -28.10 -27.56 0.75
CA ASN A 565 -29.08 -28.43 0.08
C ASN A 565 -28.57 -29.62 -0.77
N ASP A 566 -27.37 -30.17 -0.49
CA ASP A 566 -26.84 -31.39 -1.18
C ASP A 566 -26.74 -31.30 -2.72
N THR A 567 -26.68 -30.07 -3.25
CA THR A 567 -26.62 -29.85 -4.71
C THR A 567 -25.35 -29.11 -5.16
N GLN A 568 -24.58 -28.53 -4.23
CA GLN A 568 -23.34 -27.85 -4.55
C GLN A 568 -22.18 -28.33 -3.67
N TRP A 569 -21.02 -28.57 -4.27
CA TRP A 569 -19.78 -28.93 -3.58
C TRP A 569 -18.70 -27.90 -3.88
N ARG A 570 -18.02 -27.45 -2.85
CA ARG A 570 -16.87 -26.55 -2.94
C ARG A 570 -15.59 -27.35 -2.70
N ILE A 571 -14.72 -27.42 -3.69
CA ILE A 571 -13.39 -28.03 -3.57
C ILE A 571 -12.36 -26.94 -3.45
N ASN A 572 -11.59 -26.93 -2.36
CA ASN A 572 -10.49 -26.01 -2.14
C ASN A 572 -9.18 -26.80 -2.20
N ASP A 573 -8.33 -26.52 -3.20
CA ASP A 573 -7.02 -27.14 -3.38
C ASP A 573 -5.85 -26.33 -2.79
N GLY A 574 -6.15 -25.31 -1.99
CA GLY A 574 -5.17 -24.40 -1.41
C GLY A 574 -4.68 -23.29 -2.35
N LYS A 575 -4.91 -23.42 -3.66
CA LYS A 575 -4.59 -22.39 -4.68
C LYS A 575 -5.81 -21.97 -5.48
N ARG A 576 -6.80 -22.86 -5.63
CA ARG A 576 -8.01 -22.66 -6.45
C ARG A 576 -9.22 -23.19 -5.70
N ILE A 577 -10.37 -22.61 -5.98
CA ILE A 577 -11.67 -23.04 -5.46
C ILE A 577 -12.50 -23.50 -6.67
N PHE A 578 -12.99 -24.73 -6.63
CA PHE A 578 -13.87 -25.28 -7.66
C PHE A 578 -15.26 -25.47 -7.07
N PHE A 579 -16.29 -25.15 -7.82
CA PHE A 579 -17.68 -25.42 -7.46
C PHE A 579 -18.23 -26.51 -8.39
N ILE A 580 -18.76 -27.59 -7.85
CA ILE A 580 -19.47 -28.63 -8.61
C ILE A 580 -20.96 -28.46 -8.30
N VAL A 581 -21.77 -28.24 -9.32
CA VAL A 581 -23.22 -28.11 -9.20
C VAL A 581 -23.93 -29.26 -9.90
N LYS A 582 -24.86 -29.92 -9.21
CA LYS A 582 -25.63 -31.07 -9.69
C LYS A 582 -26.85 -30.60 -10.48
N THR A 583 -26.70 -29.97 -11.63
CA THR A 583 -27.84 -29.78 -12.56
C THR A 583 -27.35 -29.71 -14.00
N GLU A 584 -28.18 -30.11 -14.96
CA GLU A 584 -27.94 -29.97 -16.41
C GLU A 584 -27.78 -28.50 -16.90
N LYS A 585 -27.77 -27.49 -16.02
CA LYS A 585 -27.83 -26.05 -16.34
C LYS A 585 -27.10 -25.17 -15.34
N ALA A 586 -25.93 -25.55 -14.86
CA ALA A 586 -25.19 -24.73 -13.87
C ALA A 586 -24.79 -23.33 -14.38
N LEU A 587 -24.52 -23.17 -15.66
CA LEU A 587 -24.34 -21.87 -16.33
C LEU A 587 -25.59 -20.99 -16.28
N THR A 588 -26.77 -21.57 -16.24
CA THR A 588 -28.05 -20.88 -16.38
C THR A 588 -28.49 -20.11 -15.14
N VAL A 589 -28.04 -20.47 -13.93
CA VAL A 589 -28.55 -19.82 -12.68
C VAL A 589 -27.93 -18.42 -12.49
N TYR A 590 -26.66 -18.25 -12.77
CA TYR A 590 -25.98 -16.94 -12.66
C TYR A 590 -26.34 -16.05 -13.86
N ASP A 591 -26.43 -16.60 -15.04
CA ASP A 591 -26.96 -15.92 -16.22
C ASP A 591 -28.42 -15.51 -16.02
N GLU A 592 -29.26 -16.34 -15.42
CA GLU A 592 -30.66 -16.02 -15.12
C GLU A 592 -30.85 -14.76 -14.25
N VAL A 593 -29.96 -14.51 -13.26
CA VAL A 593 -30.10 -13.34 -12.38
C VAL A 593 -29.72 -12.05 -13.12
N ILE A 594 -28.63 -12.04 -13.89
CA ILE A 594 -28.25 -10.90 -14.74
C ILE A 594 -29.28 -10.70 -15.85
N GLU A 595 -29.71 -11.77 -16.52
CA GLU A 595 -30.72 -11.74 -17.56
C GLU A 595 -32.06 -11.18 -17.02
N GLN A 596 -32.51 -11.63 -15.86
CA GLN A 596 -33.72 -11.12 -15.24
C GLN A 596 -33.61 -9.61 -14.97
N LYS A 597 -32.45 -9.13 -14.49
CA LYS A 597 -32.21 -7.71 -14.29
C LYS A 597 -32.20 -6.94 -15.61
N ILE A 598 -31.58 -7.49 -16.66
CA ILE A 598 -31.59 -6.89 -17.99
C ILE A 598 -33.03 -6.74 -18.49
N GLN A 599 -33.87 -7.79 -18.40
CA GLN A 599 -35.27 -7.75 -18.81
C GLN A 599 -36.07 -6.69 -18.04
N GLU A 600 -35.79 -6.53 -16.73
CA GLU A 600 -36.37 -5.45 -15.92
C GLU A 600 -35.97 -4.06 -16.44
N LEU A 601 -34.67 -3.85 -16.75
CA LEU A 601 -34.13 -2.56 -17.18
C LEU A 601 -34.66 -2.15 -18.58
N ILE A 602 -34.76 -3.11 -19.50
CA ILE A 602 -35.18 -2.84 -20.89
C ILE A 602 -36.71 -2.88 -21.07
N ALA A 603 -37.48 -3.23 -20.03
CA ALA A 603 -38.93 -3.26 -20.08
C ALA A 603 -39.49 -1.91 -20.51
N GLY A 604 -40.24 -1.90 -21.63
CA GLY A 604 -40.81 -0.68 -22.20
C GLY A 604 -39.86 0.20 -23.02
N LYS A 605 -38.59 -0.19 -23.19
CA LYS A 605 -37.63 0.47 -24.07
C LYS A 605 -37.78 -0.09 -25.50
N ASN A 606 -38.02 0.79 -26.47
CA ASN A 606 -38.39 0.42 -27.83
C ASN A 606 -37.24 0.45 -28.82
N THR A 607 -36.12 1.11 -28.45
CA THR A 607 -34.93 1.24 -29.30
C THR A 607 -33.72 0.63 -28.62
N GLU A 608 -32.77 0.16 -29.39
CA GLU A 608 -31.49 -0.35 -28.92
C GLU A 608 -30.76 0.69 -28.05
N ASP A 609 -30.77 1.96 -28.50
CA ASP A 609 -30.14 3.07 -27.77
C ASP A 609 -30.78 3.28 -26.37
N GLU A 610 -32.10 3.22 -26.23
CA GLU A 610 -32.79 3.27 -24.95
C GLU A 610 -32.45 2.08 -24.06
N GLN A 611 -32.22 0.90 -24.61
CA GLN A 611 -31.83 -0.30 -23.87
C GLN A 611 -30.36 -0.20 -23.39
N ILE A 612 -29.44 0.21 -24.27
CA ILE A 612 -28.03 0.45 -23.92
C ILE A 612 -27.93 1.48 -22.78
N LYS A 613 -28.66 2.59 -22.92
CA LYS A 613 -28.71 3.65 -21.91
C LYS A 613 -29.16 3.11 -20.55
N ALA A 614 -30.25 2.34 -20.49
CA ALA A 614 -30.78 1.81 -19.24
C ALA A 614 -29.79 0.85 -18.54
N ILE A 615 -29.09 0.02 -19.32
CA ILE A 615 -28.04 -0.88 -18.81
C ILE A 615 -26.82 -0.08 -18.32
N TYR A 616 -26.35 0.90 -19.09
CA TYR A 616 -25.25 1.76 -18.70
C TYR A 616 -25.53 2.50 -17.40
N GLU A 617 -26.70 3.17 -17.31
CA GLU A 617 -27.09 3.92 -16.12
C GLU A 617 -27.18 3.04 -14.87
N PHE A 618 -27.65 1.80 -15.01
CA PHE A 618 -27.64 0.83 -13.92
C PHE A 618 -26.21 0.51 -13.47
N VAL A 619 -25.31 0.17 -14.38
CA VAL A 619 -23.93 -0.15 -14.03
C VAL A 619 -23.20 1.07 -13.46
N ALA A 620 -23.42 2.25 -14.05
CA ALA A 620 -22.75 3.48 -13.60
C ALA A 620 -23.21 3.89 -12.19
N SER A 621 -24.51 3.86 -11.89
CA SER A 621 -25.07 4.42 -10.66
C SER A 621 -25.27 3.40 -9.53
N GLU A 622 -25.62 2.13 -9.84
CA GLU A 622 -25.97 1.11 -8.86
C GLU A 622 -24.79 0.21 -8.45
N ILE A 623 -23.73 0.14 -9.26
CA ILE A 623 -22.49 -0.57 -8.95
C ILE A 623 -21.47 0.46 -8.44
N ARG A 624 -21.15 0.39 -7.16
CA ARG A 624 -20.23 1.34 -6.53
C ARG A 624 -18.81 1.17 -7.06
N TYR A 625 -18.16 2.25 -7.43
CA TYR A 625 -16.75 2.22 -7.79
C TYR A 625 -15.87 2.00 -6.55
N VAL A 626 -15.01 0.99 -6.59
CA VAL A 626 -14.00 0.67 -5.57
C VAL A 626 -12.75 0.22 -6.33
N ALA A 627 -11.69 0.98 -6.27
CA ALA A 627 -10.44 0.59 -6.92
C ALA A 627 -9.80 -0.59 -6.16
N ILE A 628 -9.57 -1.71 -6.86
CA ILE A 628 -8.98 -2.94 -6.31
C ILE A 628 -7.73 -3.27 -7.11
N GLU A 629 -6.58 -2.85 -6.59
CA GLU A 629 -5.27 -3.04 -7.22
C GLU A 629 -4.42 -4.03 -6.42
N LEU A 630 -4.98 -5.24 -6.19
CA LEU A 630 -4.35 -6.30 -5.41
C LEU A 630 -3.79 -7.39 -6.34
N GLY A 631 -2.49 -7.63 -6.30
CA GLY A 631 -1.83 -8.69 -7.08
C GLY A 631 -2.15 -8.64 -8.57
N LEU A 632 -2.55 -9.78 -9.16
CA LEU A 632 -2.97 -9.88 -10.58
C LEU A 632 -4.27 -9.11 -10.86
N SER A 633 -5.10 -8.86 -9.83
CA SER A 633 -6.33 -8.06 -9.97
C SER A 633 -6.05 -6.61 -10.36
N ALA A 634 -4.80 -6.15 -10.43
CA ALA A 634 -4.46 -4.88 -11.06
C ALA A 634 -4.84 -4.85 -12.57
N TYR A 635 -4.83 -6.00 -13.25
CA TYR A 635 -5.12 -6.11 -14.69
C TYR A 635 -6.28 -7.06 -15.01
N GLU A 636 -6.49 -8.10 -14.21
CA GLU A 636 -7.54 -9.10 -14.39
C GLU A 636 -8.85 -8.63 -13.76
N PRO A 637 -9.95 -8.50 -14.53
CA PRO A 637 -11.24 -8.15 -13.95
C PRO A 637 -11.84 -9.32 -13.17
N THR A 638 -12.64 -9.01 -12.16
CA THR A 638 -13.49 -10.00 -11.51
C THR A 638 -14.62 -10.45 -12.44
N PRO A 639 -15.12 -11.68 -12.31
CA PRO A 639 -16.28 -12.13 -13.07
C PRO A 639 -17.46 -11.15 -12.97
N ALA A 640 -18.16 -10.93 -14.09
CA ALA A 640 -19.29 -9.99 -14.15
C ALA A 640 -20.36 -10.26 -13.07
N ILE A 641 -20.61 -11.54 -12.75
CA ILE A 641 -21.56 -11.95 -11.72
C ILE A 641 -21.16 -11.47 -10.32
N ASP A 642 -19.87 -11.45 -10.01
CA ASP A 642 -19.36 -11.01 -8.70
C ASP A 642 -19.56 -9.49 -8.56
N ALA A 643 -19.18 -8.70 -9.56
CA ALA A 643 -19.44 -7.27 -9.58
C ALA A 643 -20.95 -6.95 -9.47
N PHE A 644 -21.79 -7.74 -10.15
CA PHE A 644 -23.24 -7.63 -10.06
C PHE A 644 -23.77 -7.97 -8.67
N THR A 645 -23.31 -9.07 -8.08
CA THR A 645 -23.79 -9.60 -6.79
C THR A 645 -23.36 -8.72 -5.62
N TYR A 646 -22.09 -8.31 -5.61
CA TYR A 646 -21.51 -7.53 -4.51
C TYR A 646 -21.81 -6.02 -4.64
N ARG A 647 -22.32 -5.56 -5.79
CA ARG A 647 -22.64 -4.16 -6.07
C ARG A 647 -21.45 -3.21 -5.95
N TYR A 648 -20.23 -3.72 -6.22
CA TYR A 648 -19.04 -2.89 -6.35
C TYR A 648 -18.02 -3.53 -7.29
N GLY A 649 -17.12 -2.71 -7.81
CA GLY A 649 -15.99 -3.11 -8.63
C GLY A 649 -15.20 -1.89 -9.10
N ASP A 650 -14.01 -2.13 -9.65
CA ASP A 650 -13.18 -1.08 -10.23
C ASP A 650 -13.51 -0.82 -11.71
N CYS A 651 -12.63 -0.09 -12.43
CA CYS A 651 -12.86 0.27 -13.83
C CYS A 651 -13.04 -0.97 -14.73
N LYS A 652 -12.17 -1.98 -14.58
CA LYS A 652 -12.23 -3.19 -15.41
C LYS A 652 -13.42 -4.08 -15.02
N ASP A 653 -13.79 -4.18 -13.74
CA ASP A 653 -14.92 -4.97 -13.25
C ASP A 653 -16.25 -4.39 -13.77
N LYS A 654 -16.44 -3.07 -13.61
CA LYS A 654 -17.64 -2.38 -14.09
C LYS A 654 -17.77 -2.42 -15.61
N THR A 655 -16.65 -2.28 -16.32
CA THR A 655 -16.59 -2.39 -17.78
C THR A 655 -16.92 -3.81 -18.23
N THR A 656 -16.39 -4.84 -17.57
CA THR A 656 -16.68 -6.26 -17.87
C THR A 656 -18.16 -6.57 -17.63
N LEU A 657 -18.74 -6.09 -16.51
CA LEU A 657 -20.18 -6.25 -16.25
C LEU A 657 -21.02 -5.55 -17.32
N LEU A 658 -20.70 -4.30 -17.69
CA LEU A 658 -21.41 -3.56 -18.73
C LEU A 658 -21.37 -4.30 -20.06
N ILE A 659 -20.20 -4.74 -20.50
CA ILE A 659 -20.02 -5.51 -21.75
C ILE A 659 -20.80 -6.83 -21.71
N SER A 660 -20.76 -7.55 -20.60
CA SER A 660 -21.54 -8.79 -20.41
C SER A 660 -23.03 -8.53 -20.57
N MET A 661 -23.58 -7.50 -19.91
CA MET A 661 -25.00 -7.16 -19.99
C MET A 661 -25.42 -6.69 -21.39
N LEU A 662 -24.56 -5.92 -22.10
CA LEU A 662 -24.82 -5.49 -23.48
C LEU A 662 -24.84 -6.65 -24.46
N ARG A 663 -23.92 -7.61 -24.30
CA ARG A 663 -23.89 -8.82 -25.14
C ARG A 663 -25.17 -9.67 -25.02
N HIS A 664 -25.80 -9.69 -23.84
CA HIS A 664 -27.09 -10.39 -23.65
C HIS A 664 -28.24 -9.82 -24.48
N ILE A 665 -28.18 -8.54 -24.83
CA ILE A 665 -29.15 -7.93 -25.76
C ILE A 665 -28.67 -7.88 -27.20
N GLY A 666 -27.52 -8.57 -27.52
CA GLY A 666 -26.98 -8.68 -28.85
C GLY A 666 -26.10 -7.49 -29.28
N VAL A 667 -25.76 -6.58 -28.38
CA VAL A 667 -24.91 -5.41 -28.65
C VAL A 667 -23.45 -5.82 -28.44
N GLU A 668 -22.66 -5.65 -29.53
CA GLU A 668 -21.20 -5.84 -29.47
C GLU A 668 -20.54 -4.64 -28.78
N ALA A 669 -19.66 -4.91 -27.79
CA ALA A 669 -18.96 -3.90 -27.04
C ALA A 669 -17.55 -4.38 -26.66
N TYR A 670 -16.61 -3.44 -26.55
CA TYR A 670 -15.19 -3.70 -26.34
C TYR A 670 -14.66 -2.96 -25.12
N GLN A 671 -13.68 -3.57 -24.45
CA GLN A 671 -12.86 -2.87 -23.46
C GLN A 671 -11.90 -1.93 -24.16
N VAL A 672 -11.60 -0.81 -23.51
CA VAL A 672 -10.73 0.24 -24.03
C VAL A 672 -9.75 0.68 -22.95
N LEU A 673 -8.48 0.52 -23.23
CA LEU A 673 -7.42 0.99 -22.35
C LEU A 673 -7.18 2.48 -22.59
N VAL A 674 -7.25 3.27 -21.54
CA VAL A 674 -7.09 4.73 -21.57
C VAL A 674 -6.20 5.22 -20.44
N SER A 675 -5.53 6.37 -20.63
CA SER A 675 -4.89 7.13 -19.57
C SER A 675 -5.61 8.45 -19.40
N PRO A 676 -6.40 8.65 -18.33
CA PRO A 676 -7.22 9.85 -18.16
C PRO A 676 -6.43 11.09 -17.70
N ALA A 677 -5.11 10.98 -17.49
CA ALA A 677 -4.29 12.12 -17.11
C ALA A 677 -4.29 13.20 -18.22
N PRO A 678 -4.66 14.46 -17.91
CA PRO A 678 -4.71 15.53 -18.91
C PRO A 678 -3.34 15.73 -19.59
N GLY A 679 -3.31 15.64 -20.93
CA GLY A 679 -2.10 15.84 -21.73
C GLY A 679 -1.21 14.61 -21.87
N LYS A 680 -1.44 13.52 -21.16
CA LYS A 680 -0.62 12.30 -21.29
C LYS A 680 -0.77 11.70 -22.70
N VAL A 681 0.35 11.49 -23.37
CA VAL A 681 0.43 10.93 -24.71
C VAL A 681 0.91 9.48 -24.67
N VAL A 682 0.12 8.56 -25.26
CA VAL A 682 0.53 7.16 -25.42
C VAL A 682 1.67 7.08 -26.43
N ASN A 683 2.79 6.49 -26.03
CA ASN A 683 3.94 6.29 -26.92
C ASN A 683 3.76 5.02 -27.75
N LEU A 684 3.30 5.16 -29.00
CA LEU A 684 3.04 4.03 -29.90
C LEU A 684 4.28 3.19 -30.23
N ALA A 685 5.48 3.75 -30.07
CA ALA A 685 6.74 3.04 -30.31
C ALA A 685 7.15 2.12 -29.14
N LEU A 686 6.46 2.20 -28.01
CA LEU A 686 6.72 1.38 -26.82
C LEU A 686 5.48 0.55 -26.47
N PRO A 687 5.33 -0.64 -27.04
CA PRO A 687 4.22 -1.52 -26.65
C PRO A 687 4.26 -1.82 -25.16
N SER A 688 3.23 -1.41 -24.40
CA SER A 688 3.05 -1.83 -23.02
C SER A 688 1.68 -1.42 -22.47
N VAL A 689 1.05 -2.34 -21.74
CA VAL A 689 -0.17 -2.05 -20.99
C VAL A 689 0.06 -1.01 -19.88
N ALA A 690 1.27 -0.92 -19.34
CA ALA A 690 1.62 0.01 -18.26
C ALA A 690 1.48 1.51 -18.63
N GLN A 691 1.28 1.82 -19.91
CA GLN A 691 0.98 3.18 -20.35
C GLN A 691 -0.46 3.61 -20.04
N PHE A 692 -1.34 2.69 -19.68
CA PHE A 692 -2.75 2.92 -19.38
C PHE A 692 -3.02 2.70 -17.90
N SER A 693 -3.90 3.50 -17.35
CA SER A 693 -4.28 3.44 -15.93
C SER A 693 -5.79 3.32 -15.71
N HIS A 694 -6.57 3.20 -16.80
CA HIS A 694 -8.02 3.14 -16.73
C HIS A 694 -8.61 2.32 -17.87
N VAL A 695 -9.83 1.80 -17.67
CA VAL A 695 -10.56 0.99 -18.65
C VAL A 695 -11.98 1.53 -18.80
N ILE A 696 -12.40 1.77 -20.05
CA ILE A 696 -13.76 2.19 -20.42
C ILE A 696 -14.34 1.25 -21.48
N THR A 697 -15.57 1.50 -21.93
CA THR A 697 -16.29 0.69 -22.92
C THR A 697 -16.46 1.45 -24.23
N ALA A 698 -16.28 0.76 -25.35
CA ALA A 698 -16.64 1.25 -26.68
C ALA A 698 -17.63 0.32 -27.39
N ILE A 699 -18.68 0.88 -27.98
CA ILE A 699 -19.67 0.18 -28.81
C ILE A 699 -19.43 0.58 -30.25
N PRO A 700 -19.02 -0.36 -31.15
CA PRO A 700 -18.76 -0.04 -32.56
C PRO A 700 -20.04 0.32 -33.28
N GLN A 701 -19.97 1.33 -34.16
CA GLN A 701 -21.09 1.79 -34.99
C GLN A 701 -20.86 1.38 -36.42
N SER A 702 -21.96 1.29 -37.20
CA SER A 702 -21.93 0.87 -38.61
C SER A 702 -21.14 1.81 -39.53
N ASP A 703 -20.90 3.05 -39.12
CA ASP A 703 -20.11 4.05 -39.85
C ASP A 703 -18.61 4.03 -39.45
N GLY A 704 -18.20 3.12 -38.58
CA GLY A 704 -16.83 3.00 -38.09
C GLY A 704 -16.50 3.91 -36.91
N SER A 705 -17.46 4.66 -36.38
CA SER A 705 -17.33 5.40 -35.11
C SER A 705 -17.63 4.52 -33.91
N TYR A 706 -17.45 5.05 -32.71
CA TYR A 706 -17.76 4.38 -31.44
C TYR A 706 -18.69 5.22 -30.59
N VAL A 707 -19.61 4.58 -29.89
CA VAL A 707 -20.23 5.15 -28.68
C VAL A 707 -19.33 4.81 -27.51
N TRP A 708 -18.88 5.86 -26.81
CA TRP A 708 -17.96 5.76 -25.67
C TRP A 708 -18.74 5.81 -24.36
N LEU A 709 -18.43 4.89 -23.44
CA LEU A 709 -19.11 4.77 -22.16
C LEU A 709 -18.08 4.55 -21.04
N ASP A 710 -18.07 5.43 -20.06
CA ASP A 710 -17.32 5.19 -18.81
C ASP A 710 -18.29 4.90 -17.66
N PRO A 711 -18.44 3.63 -17.25
CA PRO A 711 -19.33 3.26 -16.16
C PRO A 711 -18.78 3.59 -14.77
N THR A 712 -17.54 4.08 -14.65
CA THR A 712 -16.90 4.34 -13.36
C THR A 712 -17.38 5.64 -12.72
N VAL A 713 -17.79 6.62 -13.54
CA VAL A 713 -18.27 7.92 -13.10
C VAL A 713 -19.79 7.89 -12.94
N SER A 714 -20.27 7.64 -11.73
CA SER A 714 -21.70 7.44 -11.42
C SER A 714 -22.61 8.64 -11.72
N THR A 715 -22.02 9.79 -12.00
CA THR A 715 -22.72 11.04 -12.37
C THR A 715 -22.59 11.38 -13.84
N CYS A 716 -21.89 10.54 -14.63
CA CYS A 716 -21.76 10.74 -16.07
C CYS A 716 -23.02 10.24 -16.79
N ARG A 717 -23.63 11.11 -17.56
CA ARG A 717 -24.82 10.82 -18.36
C ARG A 717 -24.44 9.96 -19.57
N TYR A 718 -25.37 9.10 -20.01
CA TYR A 718 -25.25 8.40 -21.30
C TYR A 718 -25.03 9.38 -22.44
N GLY A 719 -24.03 9.12 -23.29
CA GLY A 719 -23.62 10.00 -24.38
C GLY A 719 -22.63 11.11 -24.01
N ASP A 720 -22.33 11.31 -22.73
CA ASP A 720 -21.23 12.14 -22.26
C ASP A 720 -19.99 11.27 -21.99
N LEU A 721 -18.81 11.89 -22.04
CA LEU A 721 -17.54 11.25 -21.69
C LEU A 721 -16.82 12.15 -20.67
N PRO A 722 -16.32 11.61 -19.55
CA PRO A 722 -15.55 12.39 -18.57
C PRO A 722 -14.38 13.14 -19.20
N ALA A 723 -14.03 14.32 -18.66
CA ALA A 723 -12.95 15.16 -19.21
C ALA A 723 -11.62 14.42 -19.31
N GLY A 724 -11.33 13.54 -18.37
CA GLY A 724 -10.12 12.71 -18.35
C GLY A 724 -9.99 11.82 -19.59
N ASP A 725 -11.12 11.36 -20.14
CA ASP A 725 -11.15 10.41 -21.24
C ASP A 725 -11.28 11.09 -22.62
N GLN A 726 -11.53 12.40 -22.63
CA GLN A 726 -11.67 13.15 -23.88
C GLN A 726 -10.34 13.49 -24.53
N GLY A 727 -10.26 13.38 -25.87
CA GLY A 727 -9.07 13.73 -26.66
C GLY A 727 -7.88 12.82 -26.34
N ARG A 728 -8.12 11.56 -26.02
CA ARG A 728 -7.09 10.57 -25.69
C ARG A 728 -6.82 9.62 -26.81
N LYS A 729 -5.54 9.27 -27.00
CA LYS A 729 -5.15 8.10 -27.79
C LYS A 729 -5.41 6.87 -26.94
N VAL A 730 -6.38 6.05 -27.30
CA VAL A 730 -6.81 4.85 -26.56
C VAL A 730 -6.52 3.59 -27.35
N PHE A 731 -6.44 2.46 -26.67
CA PHE A 731 -6.25 1.14 -27.27
C PHE A 731 -7.52 0.31 -27.10
N VAL A 732 -8.26 0.12 -28.20
CA VAL A 732 -9.50 -0.66 -28.22
C VAL A 732 -9.14 -2.13 -28.34
N ILE A 733 -9.67 -2.97 -27.44
CA ILE A 733 -9.50 -4.43 -27.45
C ILE A 733 -10.66 -5.05 -28.26
N GLY A 734 -10.53 -4.98 -29.57
CA GLY A 734 -11.56 -5.45 -30.48
C GLY A 734 -11.66 -6.97 -30.60
N LYS A 735 -12.60 -7.45 -31.43
CA LYS A 735 -12.83 -8.88 -31.63
C LYS A 735 -11.63 -9.60 -32.27
N ASP A 736 -11.08 -9.00 -33.33
CA ASP A 736 -10.08 -9.64 -34.18
C ASP A 736 -8.68 -8.99 -34.05
N GLY A 737 -8.51 -8.01 -33.16
CA GLY A 737 -7.25 -7.29 -32.96
C GLY A 737 -7.42 -6.04 -32.12
N GLY A 738 -6.29 -5.46 -31.69
CA GLY A 738 -6.25 -4.19 -31.00
C GLY A 738 -6.04 -3.03 -31.98
N GLU A 739 -6.72 -1.88 -31.77
CA GLU A 739 -6.53 -0.69 -32.56
C GLU A 739 -6.40 0.58 -31.73
N PHE A 740 -5.64 1.54 -32.25
CA PHE A 740 -5.50 2.87 -31.66
C PHE A 740 -6.48 3.85 -32.27
N VAL A 741 -7.33 4.45 -31.45
CA VAL A 741 -8.33 5.45 -31.82
C VAL A 741 -8.18 6.67 -30.94
N ASP A 742 -8.65 7.84 -31.43
CA ASP A 742 -8.75 9.03 -30.57
C ASP A 742 -10.19 9.16 -30.07
N THR A 743 -10.34 9.35 -28.75
CA THR A 743 -11.65 9.69 -28.18
C THR A 743 -12.05 11.12 -28.52
N PRO A 744 -13.36 11.42 -28.64
CA PRO A 744 -13.83 12.75 -29.02
C PRO A 744 -13.51 13.81 -27.97
N VAL A 745 -13.35 15.05 -28.42
CA VAL A 745 -13.33 16.22 -27.53
C VAL A 745 -14.66 16.95 -27.66
N HIS A 746 -15.40 17.08 -26.58
CA HIS A 746 -16.68 17.77 -26.61
C HIS A 746 -16.49 19.28 -26.83
N PRO A 747 -17.31 19.92 -27.66
CA PRO A 747 -17.27 21.36 -27.84
C PRO A 747 -17.74 22.11 -26.60
N ALA A 748 -17.38 23.39 -26.50
CA ALA A 748 -17.71 24.23 -25.34
C ALA A 748 -19.23 24.32 -25.06
N GLU A 749 -20.06 24.17 -26.10
CA GLU A 749 -21.52 24.15 -26.01
C GLU A 749 -22.06 23.00 -25.16
N MET A 750 -21.39 21.83 -25.19
CA MET A 750 -21.76 20.69 -24.38
C MET A 750 -21.28 20.83 -22.91
N ASN A 751 -20.29 21.67 -22.66
CA ASN A 751 -19.69 21.90 -21.34
C ASN A 751 -19.98 23.32 -20.86
N LYS A 752 -21.26 23.70 -20.83
CA LYS A 752 -21.67 25.06 -20.55
C LYS A 752 -22.24 25.24 -19.15
N ILE A 753 -21.86 26.32 -18.47
CA ILE A 753 -22.58 26.88 -17.34
C ILE A 753 -23.35 28.10 -17.83
N TYR A 754 -24.66 28.07 -17.70
CA TYR A 754 -25.52 29.18 -18.12
C TYR A 754 -26.35 29.71 -16.93
N SER A 755 -26.19 30.98 -16.65
CA SER A 755 -26.93 31.64 -15.56
C SER A 755 -27.86 32.72 -16.11
N THR A 756 -29.06 32.78 -15.58
CA THR A 756 -29.98 33.93 -15.75
C THR A 756 -30.31 34.53 -14.41
N SER A 757 -30.31 35.85 -14.30
CA SER A 757 -30.65 36.53 -13.07
C SER A 757 -31.47 37.82 -13.32
N GLU A 758 -32.41 38.05 -12.42
CA GLU A 758 -33.13 39.33 -12.35
C GLU A 758 -32.93 39.90 -10.95
N ILE A 759 -32.36 41.08 -10.89
CA ILE A 759 -32.12 41.83 -9.65
C ILE A 759 -32.76 43.21 -9.68
N ALA A 760 -33.21 43.68 -8.55
CA ALA A 760 -33.78 45.00 -8.36
C ALA A 760 -33.02 45.71 -7.23
N LEU A 761 -32.53 46.91 -7.53
CA LEU A 761 -32.02 47.82 -6.51
C LEU A 761 -33.21 48.55 -5.88
N MET A 762 -33.33 48.47 -4.55
CA MET A 762 -34.41 49.08 -3.75
C MET A 762 -34.00 50.50 -3.30
N ASP A 763 -34.98 51.30 -2.87
CA ASP A 763 -34.74 52.70 -2.43
C ASP A 763 -33.83 52.84 -1.20
N ASP A 764 -33.68 51.77 -0.42
CA ASP A 764 -32.80 51.71 0.78
C ASP A 764 -31.40 51.16 0.47
N GLY A 765 -31.06 50.94 -0.80
CA GLY A 765 -29.77 50.36 -1.20
C GLY A 765 -29.70 48.85 -1.15
N THR A 766 -30.76 48.16 -0.77
CA THR A 766 -30.89 46.73 -0.79
C THR A 766 -30.98 46.23 -2.23
N VAL A 767 -30.28 45.14 -2.58
CA VAL A 767 -30.50 44.39 -3.82
C VAL A 767 -31.37 43.15 -3.50
N LYS A 768 -32.42 42.93 -4.25
CA LYS A 768 -33.28 41.72 -4.19
C LYS A 768 -33.36 41.11 -5.57
N GLY A 769 -33.42 39.80 -5.64
CA GLY A 769 -33.57 39.13 -6.91
C GLY A 769 -33.48 37.62 -6.80
N TRP A 770 -33.39 37.03 -7.98
CA TRP A 770 -33.20 35.60 -8.13
C TRP A 770 -32.11 35.32 -9.18
N GLU A 771 -31.43 34.19 -9.03
CA GLU A 771 -30.50 33.65 -9.99
C GLU A 771 -30.83 32.17 -10.23
N LYS A 772 -30.82 31.76 -11.50
CA LYS A 772 -30.96 30.38 -11.94
C LYS A 772 -29.73 30.03 -12.76
N THR A 773 -28.99 29.00 -12.29
CA THR A 773 -27.80 28.47 -12.97
C THR A 773 -28.07 27.05 -13.42
N THR A 774 -27.79 26.74 -14.69
CA THR A 774 -27.86 25.40 -15.27
C THR A 774 -26.49 24.99 -15.73
N ALA A 775 -26.04 23.79 -15.32
CA ALA A 775 -24.74 23.22 -15.70
C ALA A 775 -24.94 22.07 -16.69
N TYR A 776 -24.10 21.99 -17.70
CA TYR A 776 -24.10 20.94 -18.72
C TYR A 776 -22.71 20.28 -18.82
N GLY A 777 -22.69 19.01 -19.25
CA GLY A 777 -21.47 18.25 -19.51
C GLY A 777 -20.59 18.12 -18.26
N GLN A 778 -19.34 18.53 -18.36
CA GLN A 778 -18.37 18.36 -17.26
C GLN A 778 -18.77 19.10 -15.98
N ALA A 779 -19.38 20.27 -16.13
CA ALA A 779 -19.88 21.03 -14.97
C ALA A 779 -21.06 20.32 -14.30
N ASP A 780 -21.94 19.68 -15.04
CA ASP A 780 -23.06 18.87 -14.55
C ASP A 780 -22.54 17.65 -13.79
N ILE A 781 -21.60 16.89 -14.40
CA ILE A 781 -20.95 15.73 -13.78
C ILE A 781 -20.34 16.10 -12.44
N TYR A 782 -19.58 17.20 -12.39
CA TYR A 782 -18.93 17.69 -11.18
C TYR A 782 -19.93 18.13 -10.12
N LEU A 783 -20.93 18.94 -10.46
CA LEU A 783 -21.91 19.43 -9.48
C LEU A 783 -22.77 18.30 -8.93
N LYS A 784 -23.19 17.32 -9.76
CA LYS A 784 -23.87 16.12 -9.27
C LYS A 784 -23.02 15.36 -8.25
N SER A 785 -21.74 15.15 -8.51
CA SER A 785 -20.84 14.46 -7.60
C SER A 785 -20.71 15.18 -6.25
N VAL A 786 -20.56 16.52 -6.28
CA VAL A 786 -20.49 17.34 -5.06
C VAL A 786 -21.81 17.32 -4.29
N TYR A 787 -22.91 17.60 -4.96
CA TYR A 787 -24.20 17.70 -4.27
C TYR A 787 -24.73 16.35 -3.74
N ARG A 788 -24.41 15.22 -4.37
CA ARG A 788 -24.75 13.88 -3.85
C ARG A 788 -24.14 13.59 -2.48
N LEU A 789 -22.93 14.12 -2.24
CA LEU A 789 -22.21 13.92 -0.98
C LEU A 789 -22.69 14.88 0.14
N MET A 790 -23.40 15.97 -0.20
CA MET A 790 -23.78 17.01 0.74
C MET A 790 -25.22 16.88 1.22
N ARG A 791 -25.45 17.16 2.50
CA ARG A 791 -26.78 17.35 3.05
C ARG A 791 -27.42 18.65 2.57
N THR A 792 -28.72 18.78 2.73
CA THR A 792 -29.47 19.98 2.28
C THR A 792 -28.99 21.27 2.93
N ASP A 793 -28.63 21.23 4.21
CA ASP A 793 -28.08 22.38 4.94
C ASP A 793 -26.68 22.78 4.43
N GLU A 794 -25.84 21.81 4.17
CA GLU A 794 -24.49 22.02 3.59
C GLU A 794 -24.54 22.61 2.18
N ARG A 795 -25.49 22.12 1.33
CA ARG A 795 -25.71 22.66 -0.01
C ARG A 795 -26.15 24.15 0.08
N ARG A 796 -27.01 24.49 1.03
CA ARG A 796 -27.46 25.86 1.25
C ARG A 796 -26.29 26.76 1.69
N GLU A 797 -25.46 26.30 2.65
CA GLU A 797 -24.30 27.03 3.13
C GLU A 797 -23.28 27.25 2.01
N LEU A 798 -23.01 26.22 1.18
CA LEU A 798 -22.13 26.34 0.01
C LEU A 798 -22.62 27.44 -0.96
N LEU A 799 -23.93 27.43 -1.28
CA LEU A 799 -24.52 28.43 -2.17
C LEU A 799 -24.50 29.85 -1.57
N GLU A 800 -24.72 29.96 -0.26
CA GLU A 800 -24.60 31.25 0.44
C GLU A 800 -23.18 31.79 0.39
N ASN A 801 -22.18 30.94 0.60
CA ASN A 801 -20.76 31.29 0.48
C ASN A 801 -20.37 31.72 -0.95
N ILE A 802 -20.87 31.01 -1.98
CA ILE A 802 -20.62 31.37 -3.38
C ILE A 802 -21.26 32.73 -3.73
N LEU A 803 -22.52 32.90 -3.32
CA LEU A 803 -23.22 34.17 -3.60
C LEU A 803 -22.68 35.33 -2.78
N ASN A 804 -22.17 35.11 -1.57
CA ASN A 804 -21.58 36.16 -0.75
C ASN A 804 -20.32 36.78 -1.39
N GLN A 805 -19.62 36.07 -2.25
CA GLN A 805 -18.50 36.66 -3.06
C GLN A 805 -19.01 37.67 -4.08
N ARG A 806 -20.23 37.47 -4.61
CA ARG A 806 -20.87 38.37 -5.58
C ARG A 806 -21.71 39.49 -4.93
N TYR A 807 -22.39 39.13 -3.85
CA TYR A 807 -23.31 39.98 -3.09
C TYR A 807 -22.92 39.94 -1.61
N PRO A 808 -21.94 40.71 -1.17
CA PRO A 808 -21.47 40.71 0.22
C PRO A 808 -22.61 40.98 1.22
N GLY A 809 -22.81 40.08 2.18
CA GLY A 809 -23.91 40.14 3.14
C GLY A 809 -25.21 39.58 2.61
N VAL A 810 -25.19 38.75 1.55
CA VAL A 810 -26.37 38.10 0.97
C VAL A 810 -27.10 37.22 1.99
N GLN A 811 -28.43 37.23 1.90
CA GLN A 811 -29.32 36.35 2.65
C GLN A 811 -30.15 35.54 1.65
N LEU A 812 -30.07 34.22 1.72
CA LEU A 812 -30.87 33.33 0.86
C LEU A 812 -32.29 33.21 1.41
N ASN A 813 -33.30 33.58 0.60
CA ASN A 813 -34.70 33.46 0.93
C ASN A 813 -35.24 32.08 0.59
N ASP A 814 -34.97 31.61 -0.64
CA ASP A 814 -35.35 30.29 -1.12
C ASP A 814 -34.23 29.66 -1.98
N VAL A 815 -34.13 28.31 -1.95
CA VAL A 815 -33.15 27.54 -2.73
C VAL A 815 -33.82 26.30 -3.25
N SER A 816 -33.77 26.07 -4.56
CA SER A 816 -34.16 24.82 -5.19
C SER A 816 -33.03 24.28 -6.05
N ILE A 817 -32.82 22.97 -5.99
CA ILE A 817 -31.83 22.22 -6.81
C ILE A 817 -32.58 21.08 -7.47
N SER A 818 -32.36 20.87 -8.79
CA SER A 818 -32.91 19.74 -9.52
C SER A 818 -32.49 18.39 -8.88
N ASP A 819 -33.17 17.32 -9.21
CA ASP A 819 -32.79 16.00 -8.72
C ASP A 819 -31.40 15.62 -9.26
N VAL A 820 -30.41 15.58 -8.38
CA VAL A 820 -29.03 15.26 -8.72
C VAL A 820 -28.79 13.77 -8.98
N ASN A 821 -29.80 12.91 -8.71
CA ASN A 821 -29.72 11.48 -8.99
C ASN A 821 -30.27 11.15 -10.37
N ASP A 822 -31.09 12.02 -10.95
CA ASP A 822 -31.54 11.87 -12.33
C ASP A 822 -30.42 12.31 -13.28
N LEU A 823 -29.88 11.37 -14.06
CA LEU A 823 -28.79 11.64 -15.00
C LEU A 823 -29.27 12.40 -16.26
N ASP A 824 -30.56 12.32 -16.62
CA ASP A 824 -31.12 13.00 -17.77
C ASP A 824 -31.31 14.50 -17.58
N ILE A 825 -31.51 14.91 -16.34
CA ILE A 825 -31.78 16.31 -16.00
C ILE A 825 -30.46 17.00 -15.61
N PRO A 826 -30.05 18.07 -16.32
CA PRO A 826 -28.88 18.82 -15.90
C PRO A 826 -29.10 19.47 -14.53
N VAL A 827 -28.00 19.67 -13.80
CA VAL A 827 -28.08 20.37 -12.50
C VAL A 827 -28.58 21.79 -12.74
N GLU A 828 -29.72 22.08 -12.18
CA GLU A 828 -30.32 23.40 -12.16
C GLU A 828 -30.39 23.87 -10.69
N VAL A 829 -29.78 25.00 -10.39
CA VAL A 829 -29.80 25.65 -9.09
C VAL A 829 -30.57 26.96 -9.24
N LYS A 830 -31.65 27.15 -8.51
CA LYS A 830 -32.34 28.42 -8.43
C LYS A 830 -32.28 28.96 -7.00
N VAL A 831 -31.90 30.21 -6.84
CA VAL A 831 -31.81 30.91 -5.56
C VAL A 831 -32.59 32.22 -5.63
N ASP A 832 -33.43 32.46 -4.61
CA ASP A 832 -34.00 33.78 -4.35
C ASP A 832 -33.26 34.41 -3.19
N PHE A 833 -32.85 35.66 -3.31
CA PHE A 833 -31.97 36.28 -2.31
C PHE A 833 -32.26 37.77 -2.07
N SER A 834 -31.76 38.27 -0.98
CA SER A 834 -31.66 39.69 -0.67
C SER A 834 -30.29 40.02 -0.13
N CYS A 835 -29.76 41.19 -0.50
CA CYS A 835 -28.49 41.68 -0.02
C CYS A 835 -28.68 43.09 0.53
N PRO A 836 -28.88 43.26 1.84
CA PRO A 836 -29.01 44.54 2.49
C PRO A 836 -27.73 45.38 2.32
N GLU A 837 -27.92 46.71 2.18
CA GLU A 837 -26.79 47.65 2.10
C GLU A 837 -25.77 47.40 0.98
N TYR A 838 -26.19 46.69 -0.10
CA TYR A 838 -25.31 46.44 -1.25
C TYR A 838 -24.77 47.73 -1.88
N VAL A 839 -25.58 48.77 -1.85
CA VAL A 839 -25.18 50.16 -2.16
C VAL A 839 -25.42 51.03 -0.94
N SER A 840 -24.38 51.60 -0.37
CA SER A 840 -24.46 52.53 0.75
C SER A 840 -24.90 53.92 0.29
N GLY A 841 -26.10 54.37 0.74
CA GLY A 841 -26.61 55.73 0.54
C GLY A 841 -27.00 56.05 -0.90
N LEU A 842 -28.29 55.99 -1.19
CA LEU A 842 -28.85 56.44 -2.49
C LEU A 842 -29.09 57.96 -2.43
N GLU A 843 -28.02 58.78 -2.61
CA GLU A 843 -28.12 60.24 -2.70
C GLU A 843 -27.39 60.77 -3.92
N GLY A 844 -28.07 61.54 -4.75
CA GLY A 844 -27.46 62.18 -5.90
C GLY A 844 -27.08 61.23 -7.03
N THR A 845 -25.81 61.18 -7.37
CA THR A 845 -25.25 60.21 -8.36
C THR A 845 -24.69 59.00 -7.66
N VAL A 846 -25.13 57.80 -8.04
CA VAL A 846 -24.75 56.54 -7.41
C VAL A 846 -23.97 55.69 -8.41
N ALA A 847 -22.85 55.18 -8.00
CA ALA A 847 -22.10 54.16 -8.73
C ALA A 847 -22.57 52.76 -8.25
N PHE A 848 -23.32 52.02 -9.09
CA PHE A 848 -23.76 50.68 -8.79
C PHE A 848 -22.73 49.66 -9.30
N PRO A 849 -22.08 48.90 -8.37
CA PRO A 849 -21.15 47.85 -8.76
C PRO A 849 -21.93 46.69 -9.38
N LEU A 850 -21.48 46.20 -10.53
CA LEU A 850 -22.02 44.98 -11.12
C LEU A 850 -21.61 43.77 -10.29
N PRO A 851 -22.51 42.77 -10.12
CA PRO A 851 -22.12 41.53 -9.43
C PRO A 851 -20.93 40.87 -10.12
N SER A 852 -19.92 40.51 -9.36
CA SER A 852 -18.70 39.83 -9.86
C SER A 852 -19.03 38.44 -10.37
N GLU A 853 -18.41 38.07 -11.48
CA GLU A 853 -18.45 36.69 -12.00
C GLU A 853 -17.20 35.88 -11.59
N ASP A 854 -16.38 36.47 -10.70
CA ASP A 854 -15.12 35.89 -10.18
C ASP A 854 -14.07 35.60 -11.29
N PHE A 855 -14.05 36.42 -12.37
CA PHE A 855 -13.00 36.27 -13.38
C PHE A 855 -11.60 36.62 -12.84
N SER A 856 -11.50 37.20 -11.64
CA SER A 856 -10.22 37.41 -10.96
C SER A 856 -9.55 36.09 -10.58
N SER A 857 -10.29 35.02 -10.30
CA SER A 857 -9.76 33.67 -10.07
C SER A 857 -9.06 33.10 -11.31
N TYR A 858 -9.63 33.28 -12.49
CA TYR A 858 -9.00 32.89 -13.75
C TYR A 858 -7.73 33.68 -14.04
N ALA A 859 -7.73 35.00 -13.74
CA ALA A 859 -6.50 35.80 -13.83
C ALA A 859 -5.41 35.33 -12.85
N GLY A 860 -5.81 34.79 -11.67
CA GLY A 860 -4.94 34.16 -10.71
C GLY A 860 -4.25 32.87 -11.24
N LEU A 861 -4.94 32.09 -12.09
CA LEU A 861 -4.37 30.88 -12.68
C LEU A 861 -3.15 31.16 -13.57
N VAL A 862 -3.16 32.27 -14.28
CA VAL A 862 -2.03 32.67 -15.15
C VAL A 862 -0.91 33.35 -14.37
N GLY A 863 -1.15 33.82 -13.14
CA GLY A 863 -0.13 34.38 -12.26
C GLY A 863 0.54 35.66 -12.78
N GLY A 864 1.62 36.08 -12.10
CA GLY A 864 2.35 37.30 -12.38
C GLY A 864 3.41 37.24 -13.50
N LYS A 865 3.65 36.05 -14.08
CA LYS A 865 4.68 35.85 -15.12
C LYS A 865 4.29 36.57 -16.43
N THR A 866 5.29 36.97 -17.21
CA THR A 866 5.10 37.56 -18.55
C THR A 866 5.15 36.50 -19.65
N GLU A 867 5.77 35.36 -19.38
CA GLU A 867 5.99 34.26 -20.33
C GLU A 867 5.78 32.93 -19.63
N ARG A 868 5.42 31.88 -20.39
CA ARG A 868 5.37 30.50 -19.97
C ARG A 868 6.30 29.64 -20.80
N ARG A 869 6.79 28.60 -20.18
CA ARG A 869 7.59 27.56 -20.85
C ARG A 869 6.71 26.46 -21.44
N TYR A 870 5.63 26.11 -20.75
CA TYR A 870 4.76 25.00 -21.10
C TYR A 870 3.38 25.48 -21.53
N ASP A 871 2.70 24.65 -22.34
CA ASP A 871 1.33 24.91 -22.75
C ASP A 871 0.39 24.95 -21.54
N PHE A 872 -0.71 25.67 -21.67
CA PHE A 872 -1.69 25.85 -20.60
C PHE A 872 -2.87 24.90 -20.84
N HIS A 873 -3.13 23.99 -19.90
CA HIS A 873 -4.16 22.98 -19.98
C HIS A 873 -5.37 23.34 -19.12
N LEU A 874 -6.53 23.58 -19.73
CA LEU A 874 -7.80 23.85 -19.06
C LEU A 874 -8.54 22.58 -18.61
N GLY A 875 -8.13 21.41 -19.09
CA GLY A 875 -8.81 20.15 -18.85
C GLY A 875 -9.88 19.81 -19.88
N TYR A 876 -10.75 20.74 -20.23
CA TYR A 876 -11.81 20.55 -21.25
C TYR A 876 -12.23 21.89 -21.88
N ASN A 877 -12.86 21.83 -23.06
CA ASN A 877 -13.47 23.01 -23.67
C ASN A 877 -14.67 23.44 -22.86
N MET A 878 -14.84 24.74 -22.59
CA MET A 878 -15.87 25.23 -21.68
C MET A 878 -16.47 26.56 -22.13
N ALA A 879 -17.71 26.80 -21.70
CA ALA A 879 -18.36 28.12 -21.81
C ALA A 879 -19.02 28.49 -20.48
N VAL A 880 -18.86 29.76 -20.08
CA VAL A 880 -19.58 30.38 -18.97
C VAL A 880 -20.35 31.56 -19.54
N GLU A 881 -21.66 31.50 -19.43
CA GLU A 881 -22.55 32.53 -20.01
C GLU A 881 -23.53 33.00 -18.93
N LYS A 882 -23.78 34.31 -18.88
CA LYS A 882 -24.73 34.93 -17.98
C LYS A 882 -25.50 36.03 -18.61
N ASP A 883 -26.82 35.96 -18.44
CA ASP A 883 -27.79 37.05 -18.71
C ASP A 883 -28.24 37.65 -17.37
N LEU A 884 -28.07 38.96 -17.19
CA LEU A 884 -28.57 39.64 -16.01
C LEU A 884 -29.47 40.83 -16.42
N THR A 885 -30.66 40.90 -15.81
CA THR A 885 -31.56 42.03 -15.88
C THR A 885 -31.51 42.79 -14.54
N LEU A 886 -31.16 44.10 -14.60
CA LEU A 886 -31.14 45.00 -13.44
C LEU A 886 -32.29 46.00 -13.56
N SER A 887 -33.13 46.08 -12.53
CA SER A 887 -34.15 47.13 -12.35
C SER A 887 -33.63 48.16 -11.34
N ILE A 888 -33.67 49.44 -11.70
CA ILE A 888 -33.26 50.55 -10.84
C ILE A 888 -34.51 51.18 -10.14
N PRO A 889 -34.33 51.78 -8.92
CA PRO A 889 -35.46 52.28 -8.14
C PRO A 889 -36.11 53.49 -8.78
N LYS A 890 -37.35 53.73 -8.41
CA LYS A 890 -38.09 54.95 -8.83
C LYS A 890 -37.37 56.19 -8.34
N GLY A 891 -37.31 57.24 -9.17
CA GLY A 891 -36.60 58.51 -8.85
C GLY A 891 -35.15 58.51 -9.29
N TYR A 892 -34.67 57.39 -9.85
CA TYR A 892 -33.38 57.29 -10.50
C TYR A 892 -33.52 56.97 -11.96
N LYS A 893 -32.56 57.37 -12.77
CA LYS A 893 -32.43 57.02 -14.18
C LYS A 893 -31.02 56.61 -14.50
N LEU A 894 -30.86 55.84 -15.54
CA LEU A 894 -29.57 55.47 -16.06
C LEU A 894 -28.76 56.67 -16.51
N GLY A 895 -27.61 56.93 -15.88
CA GLY A 895 -26.62 57.96 -16.26
C GLY A 895 -25.70 57.43 -17.37
N SER A 896 -24.83 56.50 -17.03
CA SER A 896 -23.95 55.93 -18.03
C SER A 896 -23.77 54.43 -17.84
N LEU A 897 -23.60 53.68 -18.95
CA LEU A 897 -23.20 52.29 -19.00
C LEU A 897 -21.72 52.16 -19.32
N PRO A 898 -21.06 51.10 -18.84
CA PRO A 898 -19.77 50.69 -19.37
C PRO A 898 -19.87 50.43 -20.89
N LYS A 899 -18.74 50.46 -21.58
CA LYS A 899 -18.70 50.12 -22.99
C LYS A 899 -18.70 48.61 -23.17
N ASP A 900 -19.28 48.16 -24.29
CA ASP A 900 -19.13 46.76 -24.71
C ASP A 900 -17.65 46.40 -24.87
N VAL A 901 -17.29 45.18 -24.40
CA VAL A 901 -15.95 44.63 -24.53
C VAL A 901 -16.04 43.28 -25.23
N THR A 902 -15.19 43.06 -26.20
CA THR A 902 -15.01 41.77 -26.87
C THR A 902 -13.53 41.55 -27.13
N VAL A 903 -13.02 40.40 -26.66
CA VAL A 903 -11.68 39.89 -26.92
C VAL A 903 -11.83 38.57 -27.62
N ASN A 904 -11.36 38.49 -28.86
CA ASN A 904 -11.40 37.29 -29.71
C ASN A 904 -9.98 36.78 -29.90
N GLN A 905 -9.76 35.50 -29.59
CA GLN A 905 -8.53 34.80 -29.84
C GLN A 905 -8.84 33.45 -30.48
N ASP A 906 -7.89 32.81 -31.13
CA ASP A 906 -8.08 31.50 -31.77
C ASP A 906 -8.54 30.41 -30.81
N PHE A 907 -8.05 30.48 -29.56
CA PHE A 907 -8.39 29.54 -28.49
C PHE A 907 -9.71 29.86 -27.78
N GLY A 908 -10.25 31.10 -27.88
CA GLY A 908 -11.46 31.44 -27.16
C GLY A 908 -11.86 32.90 -27.25
N THR A 909 -12.99 33.22 -26.64
CA THR A 909 -13.60 34.57 -26.69
C THR A 909 -14.06 34.98 -25.30
N PHE A 910 -13.80 36.23 -24.93
CA PHE A 910 -14.47 36.92 -23.83
C PHE A 910 -15.30 38.06 -24.36
N SER A 911 -16.55 38.19 -23.93
CA SER A 911 -17.38 39.33 -24.27
C SER A 911 -18.29 39.73 -23.12
N ARG A 912 -18.47 41.05 -22.95
CA ARG A 912 -19.48 41.63 -22.08
C ARG A 912 -20.19 42.76 -22.85
N LYS A 913 -21.54 42.66 -22.96
CA LYS A 913 -22.39 43.61 -23.68
C LYS A 913 -23.46 44.17 -22.79
N TYR A 914 -23.82 45.43 -22.97
CA TYR A 914 -24.76 46.16 -22.18
C TYR A 914 -25.90 46.70 -23.04
N GLU A 915 -27.16 46.48 -22.63
CA GLU A 915 -28.33 46.96 -23.32
C GLU A 915 -29.19 47.79 -22.36
N ARG A 916 -29.45 49.02 -22.76
CA ARG A 916 -30.46 49.88 -22.12
C ARG A 916 -31.84 49.52 -22.65
N VAL A 917 -32.62 48.76 -21.90
CA VAL A 917 -33.98 48.37 -22.32
C VAL A 917 -34.95 49.60 -22.23
N ASN A 918 -34.81 50.35 -21.13
CA ASN A 918 -35.52 51.63 -20.88
C ASN A 918 -34.78 52.41 -19.78
N ASP A 919 -35.43 53.53 -19.29
CA ASP A 919 -34.77 54.41 -18.31
C ASP A 919 -34.52 53.77 -16.93
N THR A 920 -35.22 52.66 -16.62
CA THR A 920 -35.18 51.95 -15.33
C THR A 920 -34.78 50.48 -15.44
N THR A 921 -34.43 49.97 -16.65
CA THR A 921 -34.11 48.57 -16.86
C THR A 921 -32.90 48.45 -17.79
N ILE A 922 -31.97 47.67 -17.33
CA ILE A 922 -30.70 47.39 -18.02
C ILE A 922 -30.56 45.89 -18.11
N LYS A 923 -30.07 45.41 -19.23
CA LYS A 923 -29.57 44.03 -19.39
C LYS A 923 -28.09 44.05 -19.66
N TYR A 924 -27.38 43.05 -19.18
CA TYR A 924 -26.07 42.78 -19.68
C TYR A 924 -25.88 41.27 -19.87
N PHE A 925 -25.09 40.94 -20.85
CA PHE A 925 -24.68 39.59 -21.20
C PHE A 925 -23.19 39.45 -21.09
N THR A 926 -22.75 38.42 -20.37
CA THR A 926 -21.33 38.05 -20.25
C THR A 926 -21.13 36.65 -20.82
N SER A 927 -20.05 36.43 -21.60
CA SER A 927 -19.66 35.14 -22.11
C SER A 927 -18.14 35.01 -22.07
N LEU A 928 -17.65 33.91 -21.47
CA LEU A 928 -16.27 33.45 -21.52
C LEU A 928 -16.28 32.06 -22.11
N ARG A 929 -15.61 31.85 -23.23
CA ARG A 929 -15.64 30.60 -23.99
C ARG A 929 -14.24 30.18 -24.41
N PHE A 930 -13.92 28.90 -24.24
CA PHE A 930 -12.71 28.25 -24.74
C PHE A 930 -13.08 27.12 -25.69
N ASN A 931 -12.60 27.23 -26.95
CA ASN A 931 -12.85 26.24 -28.01
C ASN A 931 -11.75 25.18 -28.09
N THR A 932 -10.66 25.37 -27.33
CA THR A 932 -9.60 24.39 -27.10
C THR A 932 -9.23 24.36 -25.64
N HIS A 933 -8.98 23.20 -25.11
CA HIS A 933 -8.54 23.01 -23.72
C HIS A 933 -7.02 23.04 -23.57
N ILE A 934 -6.26 23.06 -24.68
CA ILE A 934 -4.80 23.21 -24.69
C ILE A 934 -4.47 24.52 -25.41
N ILE A 935 -3.84 25.43 -24.70
CA ILE A 935 -3.43 26.74 -25.20
C ILE A 935 -1.91 26.80 -25.23
N SER A 936 -1.36 27.04 -26.42
CA SER A 936 0.08 27.09 -26.63
C SER A 936 0.75 28.12 -25.71
N SER A 937 1.93 27.79 -25.20
CA SER A 937 2.77 28.72 -24.46
C SER A 937 3.08 29.99 -25.22
N SER A 938 3.13 29.96 -26.55
CA SER A 938 3.28 31.14 -27.41
C SER A 938 2.07 32.07 -27.39
N SER A 939 0.85 31.56 -27.10
CA SER A 939 -0.39 32.34 -26.97
C SER A 939 -0.69 32.79 -25.53
N TYR A 940 0.24 32.55 -24.62
CA TYR A 940 0.07 32.91 -23.22
C TYR A 940 -0.10 34.41 -22.94
N PRO A 941 0.61 35.37 -23.64
CA PRO A 941 0.38 36.78 -23.44
C PRO A 941 -1.07 37.19 -23.78
N GLU A 942 -1.65 36.61 -24.83
CA GLU A 942 -3.03 36.83 -25.29
C GLU A 942 -4.04 36.27 -24.27
N LEU A 943 -3.78 35.03 -23.72
CA LEU A 943 -4.58 34.41 -22.66
C LEU A 943 -4.58 35.29 -21.40
N LYS A 944 -3.40 35.74 -20.97
CA LYS A 944 -3.26 36.62 -19.82
C LYS A 944 -4.02 37.92 -20.02
N SER A 945 -3.86 38.58 -21.16
CA SER A 945 -4.56 39.81 -21.52
C SER A 945 -6.08 39.62 -21.51
N MET A 946 -6.59 38.45 -21.98
CA MET A 946 -8.02 38.13 -21.97
C MET A 946 -8.54 38.01 -20.52
N PHE A 947 -7.85 37.26 -19.66
CA PHE A 947 -8.23 37.10 -18.23
C PHE A 947 -8.11 38.43 -17.46
N GLU A 948 -7.06 39.22 -17.66
CA GLU A 948 -6.92 40.54 -17.06
C GLU A 948 -8.04 41.47 -17.52
N THR A 949 -8.48 41.38 -18.77
CA THR A 949 -9.62 42.13 -19.28
C THR A 949 -10.92 41.68 -18.61
N ALA A 950 -11.17 40.36 -18.52
CA ALA A 950 -12.34 39.82 -17.83
C ALA A 950 -12.38 40.26 -16.35
N ALA A 951 -11.26 40.15 -15.64
CA ALA A 951 -11.14 40.59 -14.23
C ALA A 951 -11.32 42.11 -14.04
N ARG A 952 -10.93 42.92 -15.02
CA ARG A 952 -11.20 44.34 -15.00
C ARG A 952 -12.68 44.65 -15.18
N GLU A 953 -13.34 43.94 -16.10
CA GLU A 953 -14.76 44.09 -16.36
C GLU A 953 -15.63 43.68 -15.16
N ASP A 954 -15.17 42.75 -14.32
CA ASP A 954 -15.83 42.39 -13.06
C ASP A 954 -15.94 43.54 -12.06
N ARG A 955 -15.13 44.58 -12.22
CA ARG A 955 -15.16 45.82 -11.38
C ARG A 955 -15.92 46.96 -12.05
N ALA A 956 -16.58 46.69 -13.17
CA ALA A 956 -17.33 47.71 -13.88
C ALA A 956 -18.53 48.20 -13.05
N GLN A 957 -18.84 49.49 -13.20
CA GLN A 957 -19.95 50.15 -12.45
C GLN A 957 -20.90 50.84 -13.40
N ILE A 958 -22.16 50.77 -13.09
CA ILE A 958 -23.21 51.53 -13.75
C ILE A 958 -23.46 52.82 -12.95
N ILE A 959 -23.54 53.94 -13.62
CA ILE A 959 -23.83 55.22 -12.98
C ILE A 959 -25.33 55.50 -13.03
N LEU A 960 -25.94 55.66 -11.85
CA LEU A 960 -27.32 56.04 -11.72
C LEU A 960 -27.40 57.48 -11.27
N MET A 961 -28.32 58.24 -11.81
CA MET A 961 -28.54 59.68 -11.50
C MET A 961 -29.94 59.87 -10.93
N LYS A 962 -30.05 60.62 -9.83
CA LYS A 962 -31.33 60.99 -9.29
C LYS A 962 -32.06 61.90 -10.30
N GLN A 963 -33.34 61.63 -10.53
CA GLN A 963 -34.21 62.42 -11.42
C GLN A 963 -34.54 63.76 -10.89
#